data_7df1423098b494dc0fd7cc1b16ca059b
#
_entry.id   7df1423098b494dc0fd7cc1b16ca059b
#
_cell.length_a   1.000
_cell.length_b   1.000
_cell.length_c   1.000
_cell.angle_alpha   90.00
_cell.angle_beta   90.00
_cell.angle_gamma   90.00
#
_symmetry.space_group_name_H-M   'P 1'
#
loop_
_entity.id
_entity.type
_entity.pdbx_description
1 polymer ?
#
loop_
_entity_poly.entity_id
_entity_poly.type
_entity_poly.pdbx_seq_one_letter_code
_entity_poly.pdbx_strand_id
1 'polypeptide(L)'
;MRKLILAAAAALTSASAATALQGEVVPLDYFATYAAVADVALSPDGEHIAMRRLTARDGNYIIEVRPTDDLTADPVRLGAERMEILNMAWVGPEHLYVRFRQQVRERIEDVNQGVYEYKQAIVRWDGRGGFRELADDTQIVRIMRGDPDNIIIRTAGLSNETNIDDLRNQSIGRASTPDFYRYNIRTGRQTRILRGSGRFNGGYELDQEGNPRFATEINRADRTVHYFWRPDPDDPEWREVFSFELEDYERYGTTGVNVVGFDPDDDTRAYVLAHNGENTVGAHIMDLERGTITRTIYQREDVDLLGPVFEPDIDREAELAGFAFYADGQRQYAFINQRMAAIQDVVDAAFPNTRNVIQDCVNDCAQMLVFSQSSEEPGVYYYIAGGQPVVIGRSYPQLLDAALGREAFITYEARDGLEIPGILTVPEFGEAPYPLVVLPHGGPWVSETRAYDEWAAVLANRGYMVLQPQYRGSEGYGLDHWLPSWGQWGITMSDDKDDGVRYLVDQGLADPDRVAMFGWSYGGYAAFAAAVRQPPVYNCAIAGAGVSDLDVIQRDFGGPGIGGELIQEGYAGMSPNEFAGDITVPLLIIHGEVDQRVPIYQSRFMVQALERNNIPHRFVELPDADHFSNTLNFDNQLTLFTELTSWLANECGMPTDQNPAR
;
A
#
# COMPACT_ATOMS: atom_id res chain seq x y z
N MET A 1 3.76 4.40 33.11
CA MET A 1 4.54 4.11 31.90
C MET A 1 5.61 3.04 32.08
N ARG A 2 6.65 3.18 32.94
CA ARG A 2 7.67 2.10 33.16
C ARG A 2 7.09 0.70 33.49
N LYS A 3 5.93 0.58 34.10
CA LYS A 3 5.31 -0.71 34.45
C LYS A 3 4.57 -1.40 33.29
N LEU A 4 4.14 -0.66 32.26
CA LEU A 4 3.50 -1.23 31.07
C LEU A 4 4.51 -1.70 30.02
N ILE A 5 5.64 -1.02 29.90
CA ILE A 5 6.74 -1.38 28.98
C ILE A 5 7.47 -2.64 29.48
N LEU A 6 7.69 -2.77 30.78
CA LEU A 6 8.16 -4.01 31.40
C LEU A 6 7.13 -5.16 31.26
N ALA A 7 5.84 -4.86 31.15
CA ALA A 7 4.81 -5.86 30.91
C ALA A 7 4.81 -6.36 29.45
N ALA A 8 5.11 -5.51 28.45
CA ALA A 8 5.25 -5.94 27.06
C ALA A 8 6.53 -6.77 26.83
N ALA A 9 7.68 -6.33 27.37
CA ALA A 9 8.91 -7.09 27.33
C ALA A 9 8.83 -8.37 28.21
N ALA A 10 8.16 -8.31 29.37
CA ALA A 10 7.92 -9.47 30.23
C ALA A 10 6.84 -10.41 29.67
N ALA A 11 5.88 -9.91 28.89
CA ALA A 11 4.92 -10.78 28.17
C ALA A 11 5.61 -11.56 27.04
N LEU A 12 6.60 -10.96 26.38
CA LEU A 12 7.44 -11.67 25.40
C LEU A 12 8.37 -12.71 26.04
N THR A 13 8.79 -12.50 27.32
CA THR A 13 9.69 -13.44 28.04
C THR A 13 8.97 -14.41 28.97
N SER A 14 7.70 -14.17 29.38
CA SER A 14 6.95 -15.02 30.32
C SER A 14 5.98 -16.01 29.68
N ALA A 15 5.95 -16.12 28.35
CA ALA A 15 5.25 -17.19 27.63
C ALA A 15 6.04 -18.51 27.64
N SER A 16 6.80 -18.78 28.69
CA SER A 16 7.50 -20.05 28.86
C SER A 16 6.67 -20.97 29.76
N ALA A 17 5.88 -21.84 29.17
CA ALA A 17 5.58 -23.23 29.53
C ALA A 17 4.38 -23.82 28.75
N ALA A 18 4.13 -23.40 27.55
CA ALA A 18 3.65 -24.31 26.54
C ALA A 18 4.82 -24.44 25.55
N THR A 19 5.28 -25.63 25.24
CA THR A 19 6.12 -25.86 24.07
C THR A 19 5.32 -25.47 22.83
N ALA A 20 5.24 -24.16 22.56
CA ALA A 20 4.91 -23.68 21.24
C ALA A 20 5.94 -24.35 20.32
N LEU A 21 5.50 -25.06 19.32
CA LEU A 21 6.37 -25.56 18.27
C LEU A 21 7.12 -24.33 17.77
N GLN A 22 8.43 -24.31 17.96
CA GLN A 22 9.29 -23.28 17.40
C GLN A 22 9.22 -23.43 15.89
N GLY A 23 8.91 -22.35 15.17
CA GLY A 23 8.83 -22.42 13.72
C GLY A 23 10.17 -22.80 13.07
N GLU A 24 10.16 -23.18 11.84
CA GLU A 24 11.35 -23.68 11.12
C GLU A 24 12.05 -22.56 10.35
N VAL A 25 13.37 -22.71 10.20
CA VAL A 25 14.14 -21.95 9.21
C VAL A 25 13.89 -22.57 7.85
N VAL A 26 13.19 -21.84 6.98
CA VAL A 26 12.81 -22.34 5.64
C VAL A 26 13.77 -21.80 4.56
N PRO A 27 13.90 -22.48 3.42
CA PRO A 27 14.67 -21.96 2.27
C PRO A 27 14.17 -20.59 1.80
N LEU A 28 15.08 -19.74 1.29
CA LEU A 28 14.73 -18.39 0.80
C LEU A 28 13.72 -18.40 -0.35
N ASP A 29 13.72 -19.44 -1.18
CA ASP A 29 12.79 -19.61 -2.29
C ASP A 29 11.32 -19.77 -1.81
N TYR A 30 11.08 -20.05 -0.52
CA TYR A 30 9.74 -20.07 0.06
C TYR A 30 9.15 -18.67 0.21
N PHE A 31 10.00 -17.67 0.45
CA PHE A 31 9.61 -16.27 0.54
C PHE A 31 9.55 -15.59 -0.83
N ALA A 32 10.35 -16.05 -1.81
CA ALA A 32 10.45 -15.43 -3.13
C ALA A 32 9.25 -15.68 -4.06
N THR A 33 8.20 -16.34 -3.60
CA THR A 33 7.02 -16.67 -4.41
C THR A 33 5.90 -15.66 -4.22
N TYR A 34 5.14 -15.43 -5.29
CA TYR A 34 3.85 -14.74 -5.17
C TYR A 34 2.86 -15.54 -4.32
N ALA A 35 1.81 -14.86 -3.84
CA ALA A 35 0.73 -15.51 -3.12
C ALA A 35 0.12 -16.65 -3.95
N ALA A 36 0.02 -17.85 -3.37
CA ALA A 36 -0.58 -19.00 -4.06
C ALA A 36 -2.06 -18.79 -4.38
N VAL A 37 -2.76 -18.03 -3.52
CA VAL A 37 -4.15 -17.60 -3.71
C VAL A 37 -4.22 -16.10 -3.44
N ALA A 38 -4.82 -15.36 -4.34
CA ALA A 38 -5.05 -13.92 -4.26
C ALA A 38 -6.42 -13.55 -4.83
N ASP A 39 -6.88 -12.33 -4.56
CA ASP A 39 -8.11 -11.73 -5.10
C ASP A 39 -9.33 -12.68 -5.04
N VAL A 40 -9.62 -13.19 -3.88
CA VAL A 40 -10.82 -14.03 -3.67
C VAL A 40 -12.05 -13.13 -3.59
N ALA A 41 -13.10 -13.44 -4.35
CA ALA A 41 -14.32 -12.63 -4.41
C ALA A 41 -15.57 -13.52 -4.52
N LEU A 42 -16.62 -13.15 -3.78
CA LEU A 42 -17.94 -13.78 -3.84
C LEU A 42 -18.76 -13.17 -4.98
N SER A 43 -19.50 -13.99 -5.75
CA SER A 43 -20.41 -13.47 -6.77
C SER A 43 -21.60 -12.74 -6.12
N PRO A 44 -22.18 -11.72 -6.80
CA PRO A 44 -23.30 -10.94 -6.24
C PRO A 44 -24.55 -11.74 -5.88
N ASP A 45 -24.74 -12.92 -6.48
CA ASP A 45 -25.82 -13.86 -6.14
C ASP A 45 -25.44 -14.86 -5.03
N GLY A 46 -24.18 -14.85 -4.58
CA GLY A 46 -23.65 -15.75 -3.57
C GLY A 46 -23.46 -17.20 -4.04
N GLU A 47 -23.64 -17.48 -5.33
CA GLU A 47 -23.59 -18.84 -5.87
C GLU A 47 -22.18 -19.32 -6.20
N HIS A 48 -21.21 -18.38 -6.38
CA HIS A 48 -19.85 -18.69 -6.82
C HIS A 48 -18.79 -17.91 -6.05
N ILE A 49 -17.61 -18.53 -5.90
CA ILE A 49 -16.39 -17.87 -5.44
C ILE A 49 -15.38 -17.91 -6.58
N ALA A 50 -14.85 -16.76 -6.95
CA ALA A 50 -13.73 -16.63 -7.88
C ALA A 50 -12.44 -16.30 -7.12
N MET A 51 -11.31 -16.85 -7.57
CA MET A 51 -10.00 -16.54 -7.00
C MET A 51 -8.90 -16.56 -8.06
N ARG A 52 -7.89 -15.71 -7.92
CA ARG A 52 -6.65 -15.88 -8.65
C ARG A 52 -5.80 -16.94 -7.96
N ARG A 53 -5.39 -17.95 -8.72
CA ARG A 53 -4.56 -19.04 -8.22
C ARG A 53 -3.27 -19.13 -9.03
N LEU A 54 -2.14 -19.13 -8.33
CA LEU A 54 -0.84 -19.32 -8.93
C LEU A 54 -0.69 -20.77 -9.42
N THR A 55 -0.25 -20.98 -10.64
CA THR A 55 -0.13 -22.33 -11.25
C THR A 55 1.15 -23.05 -10.87
N ALA A 56 2.24 -22.30 -10.65
CA ALA A 56 3.55 -22.76 -10.21
C ALA A 56 4.29 -21.59 -9.55
N ARG A 57 5.39 -21.84 -8.84
CA ARG A 57 6.17 -20.78 -8.14
C ARG A 57 6.64 -19.66 -9.07
N ASP A 58 6.98 -19.99 -10.30
CA ASP A 58 7.39 -19.10 -11.40
C ASP A 58 6.31 -18.94 -12.47
N GLY A 59 5.08 -19.38 -12.17
CA GLY A 59 3.97 -19.41 -13.11
C GLY A 59 3.09 -18.18 -13.06
N ASN A 60 2.14 -18.13 -13.98
CA ASN A 60 1.13 -17.09 -14.04
C ASN A 60 -0.09 -17.47 -13.22
N TYR A 61 -0.88 -16.46 -12.86
CA TYR A 61 -2.18 -16.67 -12.26
C TYR A 61 -3.21 -17.13 -13.28
N ILE A 62 -4.07 -18.03 -12.86
CA ILE A 62 -5.35 -18.34 -13.50
C ILE A 62 -6.49 -17.94 -12.57
N ILE A 63 -7.69 -17.78 -13.12
CA ILE A 63 -8.90 -17.62 -12.31
C ILE A 63 -9.55 -18.99 -12.14
N GLU A 64 -9.78 -19.40 -10.89
CA GLU A 64 -10.60 -20.54 -10.54
C GLU A 64 -11.95 -20.04 -10.02
N VAL A 65 -13.05 -20.62 -10.53
CA VAL A 65 -14.41 -20.33 -10.07
C VAL A 65 -15.03 -21.61 -9.56
N ARG A 66 -15.58 -21.59 -8.34
CA ARG A 66 -16.22 -22.72 -7.65
C ARG A 66 -17.62 -22.37 -7.20
N PRO A 67 -18.55 -23.31 -7.20
CA PRO A 67 -19.87 -23.11 -6.59
C PRO A 67 -19.75 -23.07 -5.06
N THR A 68 -20.58 -22.26 -4.40
CA THR A 68 -20.58 -22.10 -2.94
C THR A 68 -21.29 -23.24 -2.21
N ASP A 69 -22.19 -23.97 -2.88
CA ASP A 69 -22.91 -25.10 -2.33
C ASP A 69 -22.07 -26.40 -2.34
N ASP A 70 -21.00 -26.46 -3.15
CA ASP A 70 -20.02 -27.56 -3.15
C ASP A 70 -18.59 -27.03 -3.43
N LEU A 71 -17.91 -26.59 -2.37
CA LEU A 71 -16.52 -26.09 -2.46
C LEU A 71 -15.50 -27.17 -2.85
N THR A 72 -15.89 -28.44 -2.87
CA THR A 72 -15.04 -29.56 -3.29
C THR A 72 -15.17 -29.90 -4.77
N ALA A 73 -16.15 -29.31 -5.46
CA ALA A 73 -16.34 -29.47 -6.90
C ALA A 73 -15.13 -29.03 -7.70
N ASP A 74 -14.91 -29.68 -8.85
CA ASP A 74 -13.86 -29.23 -9.77
C ASP A 74 -14.13 -27.79 -10.25
N PRO A 75 -13.15 -26.88 -10.13
CA PRO A 75 -13.35 -25.49 -10.53
C PRO A 75 -13.43 -25.33 -12.04
N VAL A 76 -14.20 -24.33 -12.47
CA VAL A 76 -14.01 -23.77 -13.80
C VAL A 76 -12.72 -22.94 -13.78
N ARG A 77 -11.85 -23.16 -14.78
CA ARG A 77 -10.56 -22.47 -14.90
C ARG A 77 -10.54 -21.55 -16.11
N LEU A 78 -10.24 -20.30 -15.86
CA LEU A 78 -10.02 -19.30 -16.89
C LEU A 78 -8.54 -18.91 -16.85
N GLY A 79 -7.85 -19.10 -17.95
CA GLY A 79 -6.44 -18.76 -18.09
C GLY A 79 -6.17 -18.22 -19.48
N ALA A 80 -5.04 -17.55 -19.64
CA ALA A 80 -4.57 -17.04 -20.90
C ALA A 80 -3.11 -17.46 -21.10
N GLU A 81 -2.83 -18.22 -22.15
CA GLU A 81 -1.50 -18.82 -22.40
C GLU A 81 -0.35 -17.81 -22.54
N ARG A 82 -0.65 -16.56 -22.89
CA ARG A 82 0.33 -15.51 -23.13
C ARG A 82 0.09 -14.22 -22.36
N MET A 83 -0.84 -14.25 -21.42
CA MET A 83 -1.23 -13.05 -20.67
C MET A 83 -1.15 -13.36 -19.18
N GLU A 84 -0.61 -12.42 -18.44
CA GLU A 84 -0.61 -12.47 -16.98
C GLU A 84 -1.83 -11.77 -16.42
N ILE A 85 -2.62 -12.49 -15.63
CA ILE A 85 -3.81 -11.94 -14.97
C ILE A 85 -3.36 -11.14 -13.74
N LEU A 86 -3.59 -9.83 -13.76
CA LEU A 86 -3.16 -8.91 -12.71
C LEU A 86 -4.17 -8.77 -11.59
N ASN A 87 -5.45 -8.67 -11.93
CA ASN A 87 -6.55 -8.63 -10.96
C ASN A 87 -7.87 -9.08 -11.60
N MET A 88 -8.87 -9.32 -10.75
CA MET A 88 -10.23 -9.61 -11.16
C MET A 88 -11.24 -9.02 -10.18
N ALA A 89 -12.47 -8.79 -10.64
CA ALA A 89 -13.61 -8.43 -9.80
C ALA A 89 -14.91 -8.92 -10.44
N TRP A 90 -15.90 -9.26 -9.63
CA TRP A 90 -17.25 -9.48 -10.14
C TRP A 90 -17.89 -8.15 -10.54
N VAL A 91 -18.43 -8.08 -11.74
CA VAL A 91 -19.17 -6.90 -12.25
C VAL A 91 -20.66 -7.22 -12.48
N GLY A 92 -21.07 -8.41 -12.11
CA GLY A 92 -22.42 -8.95 -12.17
C GLY A 92 -22.39 -10.44 -11.85
N PRO A 93 -23.52 -11.11 -11.62
CA PRO A 93 -23.53 -12.51 -11.17
C PRO A 93 -22.92 -13.50 -12.16
N GLU A 94 -22.92 -13.15 -13.45
CA GLU A 94 -22.36 -14.02 -14.50
C GLU A 94 -21.04 -13.51 -15.10
N HIS A 95 -20.53 -12.33 -14.68
CA HIS A 95 -19.42 -11.68 -15.35
C HIS A 95 -18.34 -11.22 -14.40
N LEU A 96 -17.11 -11.50 -14.79
CA LEU A 96 -15.88 -11.00 -14.17
C LEU A 96 -15.27 -9.90 -15.04
N TYR A 97 -14.83 -8.82 -14.42
CA TYR A 97 -13.83 -7.94 -14.97
C TYR A 97 -12.46 -8.54 -14.71
N VAL A 98 -11.59 -8.54 -15.72
CA VAL A 98 -10.24 -9.07 -15.63
C VAL A 98 -9.28 -8.07 -16.25
N ARG A 99 -8.23 -7.73 -15.52
CA ARG A 99 -7.10 -6.95 -16.04
C ARG A 99 -5.90 -7.88 -16.22
N PHE A 100 -5.23 -7.75 -17.34
CA PHE A 100 -4.07 -8.56 -17.68
C PHE A 100 -3.03 -7.75 -18.46
N ARG A 101 -1.79 -8.24 -18.45
CA ARG A 101 -0.72 -7.69 -19.26
C ARG A 101 -0.15 -8.77 -20.19
N GLN A 102 0.36 -8.35 -21.32
CA GLN A 102 1.00 -9.21 -22.29
C GLN A 102 2.34 -8.59 -22.71
N GLN A 103 3.38 -9.40 -22.73
CA GLN A 103 4.63 -8.97 -23.35
C GLN A 103 4.44 -9.01 -24.87
N VAL A 104 4.61 -7.86 -25.54
CA VAL A 104 4.35 -7.70 -26.97
C VAL A 104 5.63 -7.59 -27.81
N ARG A 105 6.77 -7.31 -27.17
CA ARG A 105 8.06 -7.30 -27.84
C ARG A 105 9.18 -7.74 -26.89
N GLU A 106 10.31 -8.21 -27.48
CA GLU A 106 11.52 -8.38 -26.72
C GLU A 106 12.07 -7.03 -26.29
N ARG A 107 12.65 -7.00 -25.10
CA ARG A 107 13.26 -5.83 -24.56
C ARG A 107 14.51 -5.44 -25.32
N ILE A 108 14.72 -4.16 -25.50
CA ILE A 108 15.97 -3.57 -25.97
C ILE A 108 16.61 -2.92 -24.75
N GLU A 109 17.89 -3.19 -24.50
CA GLU A 109 18.67 -2.60 -23.42
C GLU A 109 18.44 -1.07 -23.36
N ASP A 110 18.15 -0.56 -22.18
CA ASP A 110 17.80 0.84 -21.88
C ASP A 110 16.49 1.38 -22.51
N VAL A 111 15.64 0.53 -23.10
CA VAL A 111 14.36 0.93 -23.69
C VAL A 111 13.20 0.11 -23.14
N ASN A 112 12.44 0.67 -22.21
CA ASN A 112 11.29 0.00 -21.59
C ASN A 112 9.95 0.22 -22.29
N GLN A 113 9.84 1.26 -23.09
CA GLN A 113 8.57 1.62 -23.69
C GLN A 113 8.00 0.53 -24.59
N GLY A 114 6.76 0.10 -24.30
CA GLY A 114 6.00 -0.82 -25.12
C GLY A 114 6.48 -2.28 -25.06
N VAL A 115 7.19 -2.70 -24.01
CA VAL A 115 7.48 -4.11 -23.76
C VAL A 115 6.21 -4.84 -23.36
N TYR A 116 5.41 -4.24 -22.48
CA TYR A 116 4.13 -4.77 -22.04
C TYR A 116 2.97 -3.95 -22.57
N GLU A 117 1.91 -4.63 -22.98
CA GLU A 117 0.60 -4.07 -23.27
C GLU A 117 -0.38 -4.51 -22.19
N TYR A 118 -1.07 -3.54 -21.58
CA TYR A 118 -2.09 -3.78 -20.57
C TYR A 118 -3.46 -3.82 -21.23
N LYS A 119 -4.25 -4.82 -20.89
CA LYS A 119 -5.58 -5.01 -21.41
C LYS A 119 -6.57 -5.28 -20.31
N GLN A 120 -7.82 -5.03 -20.60
CA GLN A 120 -8.92 -5.26 -19.68
C GLN A 120 -10.14 -5.78 -20.42
N ALA A 121 -10.84 -6.70 -19.81
CA ALA A 121 -12.00 -7.33 -20.42
C ALA A 121 -13.06 -7.74 -19.40
N ILE A 122 -14.30 -7.84 -19.89
CA ILE A 122 -15.40 -8.48 -19.19
C ILE A 122 -15.57 -9.88 -19.81
N VAL A 123 -15.52 -10.90 -18.94
CA VAL A 123 -15.62 -12.31 -19.30
C VAL A 123 -16.75 -12.99 -18.50
N ARG A 124 -17.42 -13.98 -19.09
CA ARG A 124 -18.32 -14.83 -18.31
C ARG A 124 -17.47 -15.80 -17.47
N TRP A 125 -17.89 -16.05 -16.24
CA TRP A 125 -17.19 -16.93 -15.31
C TRP A 125 -17.05 -18.38 -15.81
N ASP A 126 -18.00 -18.84 -16.67
CA ASP A 126 -17.98 -20.19 -17.24
C ASP A 126 -17.18 -20.28 -18.57
N GLY A 127 -16.55 -19.20 -19.00
CA GLY A 127 -15.78 -19.10 -20.23
C GLY A 127 -16.60 -19.12 -21.51
N ARG A 128 -17.93 -19.16 -21.42
CA ARG A 128 -18.81 -19.19 -22.59
C ARG A 128 -19.02 -17.80 -23.16
N GLY A 129 -19.11 -17.69 -24.48
CA GLY A 129 -19.45 -16.43 -25.16
C GLY A 129 -18.29 -15.50 -25.44
N GLY A 130 -17.05 -15.91 -25.15
CA GLY A 130 -15.87 -15.08 -25.39
C GLY A 130 -15.67 -13.99 -24.32
N PHE A 131 -14.78 -13.05 -24.61
CA PHE A 131 -14.53 -11.88 -23.76
C PHE A 131 -14.88 -10.59 -24.50
N ARG A 132 -15.23 -9.57 -23.74
CA ARG A 132 -15.46 -8.23 -24.24
C ARG A 132 -14.35 -7.31 -23.76
N GLU A 133 -13.45 -6.97 -24.65
CA GLU A 133 -12.38 -6.02 -24.36
C GLU A 133 -12.95 -4.62 -24.10
N LEU A 134 -12.47 -3.96 -23.07
CA LEU A 134 -12.69 -2.56 -22.79
C LEU A 134 -11.52 -1.75 -23.39
N ALA A 135 -11.79 -0.52 -23.80
CA ALA A 135 -10.72 0.35 -24.27
C ALA A 135 -9.69 0.62 -23.16
N ASP A 136 -8.42 0.78 -23.53
CA ASP A 136 -7.31 0.89 -22.58
C ASP A 136 -7.42 2.11 -21.66
N ASP A 137 -8.06 3.19 -22.14
CA ASP A 137 -8.34 4.41 -21.37
C ASP A 137 -9.60 4.33 -20.49
N THR A 138 -10.26 3.17 -20.45
CA THR A 138 -11.47 2.94 -19.64
C THR A 138 -11.08 2.59 -18.21
N GLN A 139 -11.73 3.22 -17.24
CA GLN A 139 -11.66 2.85 -15.83
C GLN A 139 -13.06 2.55 -15.30
N ILE A 140 -13.23 1.42 -14.61
CA ILE A 140 -14.45 1.14 -13.86
C ILE A 140 -14.37 1.98 -12.58
N VAL A 141 -15.32 2.90 -12.41
CA VAL A 141 -15.38 3.78 -11.23
C VAL A 141 -16.44 3.33 -10.24
N ARG A 142 -17.44 2.56 -10.68
CA ARG A 142 -18.44 1.95 -9.80
C ARG A 142 -19.05 0.69 -10.41
N ILE A 143 -19.17 -0.34 -9.59
CA ILE A 143 -19.98 -1.52 -9.86
C ILE A 143 -21.35 -1.24 -9.27
N MET A 144 -22.39 -1.30 -10.10
CA MET A 144 -23.78 -0.99 -9.72
C MET A 144 -24.42 -2.23 -9.07
N ARG A 145 -24.42 -2.29 -7.76
CA ARG A 145 -24.93 -3.48 -7.03
C ARG A 145 -26.43 -3.68 -7.25
N GLY A 146 -27.21 -2.60 -7.27
CA GLY A 146 -28.65 -2.64 -7.56
C GLY A 146 -29.01 -2.78 -9.05
N ASP A 147 -28.04 -2.73 -9.97
CA ASP A 147 -28.20 -2.85 -11.42
C ASP A 147 -27.11 -3.76 -12.01
N PRO A 148 -27.27 -5.09 -11.91
CA PRO A 148 -26.21 -6.06 -12.22
C PRO A 148 -25.84 -6.14 -13.70
N ASP A 149 -26.58 -5.48 -14.58
CA ASP A 149 -26.29 -5.39 -16.01
C ASP A 149 -25.41 -4.17 -16.36
N ASN A 150 -25.23 -3.24 -15.45
CA ASN A 150 -24.51 -2.00 -15.74
C ASN A 150 -23.40 -1.70 -14.71
N ILE A 151 -22.37 -1.04 -15.20
CA ILE A 151 -21.30 -0.45 -14.42
C ILE A 151 -21.13 1.02 -14.83
N ILE A 152 -20.53 1.82 -13.94
CA ILE A 152 -20.11 3.17 -14.33
C ILE A 152 -18.64 3.12 -14.70
N ILE A 153 -18.36 3.61 -15.89
CA ILE A 153 -17.00 3.76 -16.40
C ILE A 153 -16.69 5.22 -16.65
N ARG A 154 -15.42 5.56 -16.53
CA ARG A 154 -14.89 6.80 -17.09
C ARG A 154 -13.90 6.48 -18.19
N THR A 155 -13.89 7.30 -19.24
CA THR A 155 -12.88 7.27 -20.29
C THR A 155 -12.05 8.53 -20.12
N ALA A 156 -10.78 8.39 -19.88
CA ALA A 156 -9.99 9.54 -19.46
C ALA A 156 -9.16 10.13 -20.56
N GLY A 157 -9.03 9.60 -21.72
CA GLY A 157 -7.98 10.02 -22.67
C GLY A 157 -6.57 9.98 -21.99
N LEU A 158 -6.48 9.26 -20.89
CA LEU A 158 -5.23 8.89 -20.22
C LEU A 158 -4.95 7.48 -20.66
N SER A 159 -3.76 7.23 -21.17
CA SER A 159 -3.27 5.87 -21.21
C SER A 159 -3.28 5.35 -19.77
N ASN A 160 -3.91 4.19 -19.54
CA ASN A 160 -3.88 3.47 -18.26
C ASN A 160 -2.51 2.88 -17.96
N GLU A 161 -1.53 3.23 -18.76
CA GLU A 161 -0.16 2.95 -18.47
C GLU A 161 0.23 3.89 -17.32
N THR A 162 0.41 3.32 -16.17
CA THR A 162 1.33 3.83 -15.15
C THR A 162 2.75 3.75 -15.71
N ASN A 163 2.91 4.26 -16.90
CA ASN A 163 4.19 4.50 -17.51
C ASN A 163 4.62 5.88 -17.00
N ILE A 164 5.79 5.96 -16.41
CA ILE A 164 6.39 7.24 -16.00
C ILE A 164 6.55 8.18 -17.19
N ASP A 165 6.68 7.68 -18.40
CA ASP A 165 6.61 8.52 -19.57
C ASP A 165 5.23 9.16 -19.75
N ASP A 166 4.17 8.54 -19.25
CA ASP A 166 2.87 9.18 -19.16
C ASP A 166 2.75 10.09 -17.94
N LEU A 167 3.43 9.79 -16.83
CA LEU A 167 3.61 10.75 -15.73
C LEU A 167 4.55 11.90 -16.14
N ARG A 168 5.57 11.65 -16.97
CA ARG A 168 6.42 12.67 -17.60
C ARG A 168 5.71 13.40 -18.73
N ASN A 169 4.85 12.73 -19.51
CA ASN A 169 4.04 13.26 -20.59
C ASN A 169 2.62 13.65 -20.13
N GLN A 170 2.20 13.32 -18.95
CA GLN A 170 1.27 14.12 -18.18
C GLN A 170 1.99 15.43 -17.82
N SER A 171 2.62 15.97 -18.87
CA SER A 171 2.93 17.37 -18.91
C SER A 171 1.69 18.03 -18.37
N ILE A 172 1.80 18.42 -17.18
CA ILE A 172 1.16 19.47 -16.47
C ILE A 172 0.61 20.44 -17.54
N GLY A 173 -0.52 20.15 -18.09
CA GLY A 173 -1.05 21.00 -19.16
C GLY A 173 -2.22 20.46 -19.96
N ARG A 174 -2.47 19.16 -19.96
CA ARG A 174 -3.71 18.59 -20.47
C ARG A 174 -4.34 17.76 -19.38
N ALA A 175 -5.06 18.44 -18.48
CA ALA A 175 -6.02 17.78 -17.63
C ALA A 175 -6.89 16.92 -18.55
N SER A 176 -6.81 15.62 -18.38
CA SER A 176 -7.72 14.72 -19.07
C SER A 176 -9.11 15.03 -18.55
N THR A 177 -10.03 15.28 -19.45
CA THR A 177 -11.44 15.51 -19.11
C THR A 177 -12.16 14.18 -19.21
N PRO A 178 -12.36 13.46 -18.09
CA PRO A 178 -13.01 12.17 -18.16
C PRO A 178 -14.49 12.32 -18.50
N ASP A 179 -14.94 11.62 -19.52
CA ASP A 179 -16.36 11.40 -19.76
C ASP A 179 -16.84 10.21 -18.95
N PHE A 180 -18.01 10.31 -18.31
CA PHE A 180 -18.62 9.23 -17.54
C PHE A 180 -19.77 8.59 -18.32
N TYR A 181 -19.80 7.24 -18.28
CA TYR A 181 -20.79 6.45 -18.99
C TYR A 181 -21.36 5.36 -18.08
N ARG A 182 -22.65 5.12 -18.22
CA ARG A 182 -23.28 3.86 -17.83
C ARG A 182 -23.01 2.85 -18.94
N TYR A 183 -22.29 1.80 -18.61
CA TYR A 183 -21.87 0.77 -19.56
C TYR A 183 -22.63 -0.53 -19.26
N ASN A 184 -23.37 -1.03 -20.25
CA ASN A 184 -24.05 -2.30 -20.11
C ASN A 184 -23.09 -3.47 -20.42
N ILE A 185 -22.81 -4.29 -19.42
CA ILE A 185 -21.81 -5.37 -19.49
C ILE A 185 -22.19 -6.48 -20.49
N ARG A 186 -23.50 -6.71 -20.71
CA ARG A 186 -23.98 -7.75 -21.62
C ARG A 186 -23.92 -7.30 -23.07
N THR A 187 -24.33 -6.08 -23.35
CA THR A 187 -24.47 -5.57 -24.74
C THR A 187 -23.30 -4.72 -25.21
N GLY A 188 -22.52 -4.16 -24.29
CA GLY A 188 -21.47 -3.17 -24.57
C GLY A 188 -22.02 -1.77 -24.90
N ARG A 189 -23.32 -1.53 -24.69
CA ARG A 189 -23.91 -0.21 -24.92
C ARG A 189 -23.43 0.77 -23.86
N GLN A 190 -23.01 1.94 -24.32
CA GLN A 190 -22.60 3.05 -23.46
C GLN A 190 -23.66 4.17 -23.53
N THR A 191 -24.06 4.68 -22.38
CA THR A 191 -24.92 5.86 -22.26
C THR A 191 -24.18 6.90 -21.44
N ARG A 192 -23.86 8.04 -22.05
CA ARG A 192 -23.10 9.09 -21.38
C ARG A 192 -23.92 9.73 -20.25
N ILE A 193 -23.36 9.77 -19.04
CA ILE A 193 -23.91 10.39 -17.84
C ILE A 193 -23.44 11.84 -17.76
N LEU A 194 -22.11 12.04 -17.93
CA LEU A 194 -21.49 13.35 -17.85
C LEU A 194 -20.41 13.48 -18.92
N ARG A 195 -20.38 14.64 -19.57
CA ARG A 195 -19.22 15.08 -20.35
C ARG A 195 -18.27 15.82 -19.41
N GLY A 196 -17.04 15.34 -19.32
CA GLY A 196 -16.01 15.97 -18.52
C GLY A 196 -15.68 17.38 -18.96
N SER A 197 -15.19 18.17 -18.05
CA SER A 197 -14.77 19.55 -18.28
C SER A 197 -13.31 19.73 -17.83
N GLY A 198 -12.48 20.34 -18.66
CA GLY A 198 -11.11 20.71 -18.30
C GLY A 198 -11.01 21.66 -17.11
N ARG A 199 -12.14 22.25 -16.69
CA ARG A 199 -12.24 23.03 -15.47
C ARG A 199 -12.06 22.16 -14.23
N PHE A 200 -12.68 20.99 -14.18
CA PHE A 200 -12.69 20.12 -13.00
C PHE A 200 -11.51 19.12 -13.04
N ASN A 201 -10.31 19.65 -13.00
CA ASN A 201 -9.05 18.91 -13.11
C ASN A 201 -8.63 18.18 -11.82
N GLY A 202 -9.26 18.49 -10.69
CA GLY A 202 -9.07 17.80 -9.41
C GLY A 202 -9.92 16.53 -9.24
N GLY A 203 -10.84 16.27 -10.18
CA GLY A 203 -11.64 15.04 -10.16
C GLY A 203 -13.12 15.24 -9.89
N TYR A 204 -13.82 14.11 -9.80
CA TYR A 204 -15.26 14.03 -9.55
C TYR A 204 -15.56 12.92 -8.53
N GLU A 205 -16.53 13.19 -7.63
CA GLU A 205 -17.10 12.19 -6.74
C GLU A 205 -18.53 11.85 -7.17
N LEU A 206 -18.86 10.56 -7.07
CA LEU A 206 -20.13 10.00 -7.52
C LEU A 206 -21.05 9.71 -6.34
N ASP A 207 -22.35 9.94 -6.52
CA ASP A 207 -23.37 9.44 -5.61
C ASP A 207 -23.54 7.90 -5.72
N GLN A 208 -24.47 7.35 -4.93
CA GLN A 208 -24.73 5.91 -4.91
C GLN A 208 -25.27 5.39 -6.24
N GLU A 209 -26.04 6.21 -6.98
CA GLU A 209 -26.57 5.89 -8.30
C GLU A 209 -25.53 6.01 -9.42
N GLY A 210 -24.31 6.44 -9.09
CA GLY A 210 -23.20 6.60 -10.02
C GLY A 210 -23.22 7.90 -10.81
N ASN A 211 -23.96 8.92 -10.35
CA ASN A 211 -23.93 10.24 -10.97
C ASN A 211 -22.82 11.10 -10.36
N PRO A 212 -22.01 11.79 -11.16
CA PRO A 212 -21.06 12.75 -10.65
C PRO A 212 -21.78 13.94 -9.99
N ARG A 213 -21.64 14.06 -8.66
CA ARG A 213 -22.32 15.06 -7.83
C ARG A 213 -21.39 16.08 -7.22
N PHE A 214 -20.09 15.77 -7.13
CA PHE A 214 -19.08 16.66 -6.58
C PHE A 214 -17.90 16.77 -7.54
N ALA A 215 -17.28 17.93 -7.65
CA ALA A 215 -16.16 18.16 -8.55
C ALA A 215 -15.18 19.16 -7.94
N THR A 216 -13.90 18.97 -8.23
CA THR A 216 -12.80 19.80 -7.75
C THR A 216 -12.11 20.50 -8.91
N GLU A 217 -11.94 21.82 -8.81
CA GLU A 217 -11.13 22.66 -9.68
C GLU A 217 -9.87 23.09 -8.93
N ILE A 218 -8.70 22.79 -9.50
CA ILE A 218 -7.43 23.31 -9.02
C ILE A 218 -7.02 24.44 -9.96
N ASN A 219 -7.19 25.69 -9.51
CA ASN A 219 -6.80 26.87 -10.26
C ASN A 219 -5.39 27.29 -9.91
N ARG A 220 -4.44 26.87 -10.74
CA ARG A 220 -3.03 27.15 -10.53
C ARG A 220 -2.65 28.62 -10.76
N ALA A 221 -3.40 29.35 -11.61
CA ALA A 221 -3.11 30.75 -11.88
C ALA A 221 -3.45 31.65 -10.69
N ASP A 222 -4.55 31.36 -10.01
CA ASP A 222 -5.01 32.10 -8.85
C ASP A 222 -4.58 31.46 -7.54
N ARG A 223 -3.89 30.29 -7.60
CA ARG A 223 -3.42 29.50 -6.45
C ARG A 223 -4.57 29.13 -5.49
N THR A 224 -5.69 28.62 -6.05
CA THR A 224 -6.87 28.25 -5.28
C THR A 224 -7.39 26.87 -5.68
N VAL A 225 -8.04 26.20 -4.72
CA VAL A 225 -8.81 24.98 -4.95
C VAL A 225 -10.27 25.31 -4.69
N HIS A 226 -11.14 24.98 -5.64
CA HIS A 226 -12.58 25.21 -5.56
C HIS A 226 -13.32 23.89 -5.62
N TYR A 227 -14.32 23.74 -4.77
CA TYR A 227 -15.19 22.60 -4.73
C TYR A 227 -16.58 22.95 -5.19
N PHE A 228 -17.12 22.10 -6.07
CA PHE A 228 -18.42 22.30 -6.71
C PHE A 228 -19.33 21.12 -6.41
N TRP A 229 -20.59 21.41 -6.17
CA TRP A 229 -21.66 20.45 -6.01
C TRP A 229 -22.71 20.62 -7.10
N ARG A 230 -23.26 19.51 -7.57
CA ARG A 230 -24.37 19.46 -8.52
C ARG A 230 -25.60 18.92 -7.82
N PRO A 231 -26.57 19.78 -7.42
CA PRO A 231 -27.74 19.37 -6.65
C PRO A 231 -28.65 18.38 -7.37
N ASP A 232 -28.83 18.58 -8.67
CA ASP A 232 -29.66 17.73 -9.52
C ASP A 232 -28.77 17.10 -10.61
N PRO A 233 -28.66 15.75 -10.67
CA PRO A 233 -27.87 15.09 -11.70
C PRO A 233 -28.38 15.30 -13.13
N ASP A 234 -29.63 15.69 -13.32
CA ASP A 234 -30.22 16.01 -14.62
C ASP A 234 -29.96 17.47 -15.04
N ASP A 235 -29.59 18.35 -14.09
CA ASP A 235 -29.21 19.74 -14.35
C ASP A 235 -27.70 19.86 -14.57
N PRO A 236 -27.20 20.47 -15.64
CA PRO A 236 -25.78 20.67 -15.87
C PRO A 236 -25.12 21.73 -14.94
N GLU A 237 -25.90 22.43 -14.11
CA GLU A 237 -25.40 23.51 -13.26
C GLU A 237 -24.60 23.00 -12.06
N TRP A 238 -23.35 23.51 -11.94
CA TRP A 238 -22.47 23.27 -10.80
C TRP A 238 -22.42 24.52 -9.92
N ARG A 239 -22.65 24.37 -8.62
CA ARG A 239 -22.58 25.43 -7.64
C ARG A 239 -21.30 25.31 -6.84
N GLU A 240 -20.56 26.41 -6.69
CA GLU A 240 -19.41 26.44 -5.82
C GLU A 240 -19.87 26.33 -4.36
N VAL A 241 -19.23 25.42 -3.62
CA VAL A 241 -19.57 25.14 -2.21
C VAL A 241 -18.58 25.86 -1.29
N PHE A 242 -17.28 25.70 -1.55
CA PHE A 242 -16.21 26.35 -0.79
C PHE A 242 -14.91 26.36 -1.61
N SER A 243 -13.95 27.18 -1.17
CA SER A 243 -12.62 27.24 -1.74
C SER A 243 -11.59 27.55 -0.67
N PHE A 244 -10.33 27.26 -0.94
CA PHE A 244 -9.19 27.60 -0.09
C PHE A 244 -7.94 27.84 -0.93
N GLU A 245 -6.93 28.42 -0.29
CA GLU A 245 -5.64 28.67 -0.92
C GLU A 245 -4.92 27.35 -1.20
N LEU A 246 -4.35 27.23 -2.36
CA LEU A 246 -3.65 26.00 -2.77
C LEU A 246 -2.45 25.69 -1.85
N GLU A 247 -1.82 26.71 -1.29
CA GLU A 247 -0.73 26.55 -0.32
C GLU A 247 -1.16 25.83 0.94
N ASP A 248 -2.38 26.09 1.43
CA ASP A 248 -2.94 25.38 2.57
C ASP A 248 -3.20 23.91 2.23
N TYR A 249 -3.70 23.63 1.03
CA TYR A 249 -3.91 22.26 0.52
C TYR A 249 -2.60 21.51 0.39
N GLU A 250 -1.62 22.14 -0.17
CA GLU A 250 -0.34 21.56 -0.52
C GLU A 250 0.60 21.41 0.67
N ARG A 251 0.69 22.44 1.52
CA ARG A 251 1.57 22.43 2.70
C ARG A 251 1.14 21.37 3.71
N TYR A 252 -0.13 21.08 3.78
CA TYR A 252 -0.70 20.16 4.76
C TYR A 252 -1.10 18.80 4.18
N GLY A 253 -0.80 18.54 2.90
CA GLY A 253 -0.99 17.24 2.22
C GLY A 253 -2.42 16.75 2.11
N THR A 254 -3.29 17.15 3.03
CA THR A 254 -4.67 16.67 3.15
C THR A 254 -5.62 17.73 3.72
N THR A 255 -5.28 19.00 3.67
CA THR A 255 -6.10 20.07 4.26
C THR A 255 -7.35 20.37 3.48
N GLY A 256 -7.56 19.67 2.40
CA GLY A 256 -8.84 19.70 1.73
C GLY A 256 -9.93 19.02 2.55
N VAL A 257 -11.12 19.16 2.05
CA VAL A 257 -12.26 18.36 2.46
C VAL A 257 -12.36 17.21 1.45
N ASN A 258 -12.17 15.99 1.92
CA ASN A 258 -12.33 14.80 1.08
C ASN A 258 -13.77 14.31 1.23
N VAL A 259 -14.60 14.46 0.18
CA VAL A 259 -15.97 13.94 0.15
C VAL A 259 -15.91 12.43 -0.04
N VAL A 260 -16.45 11.69 0.92
CA VAL A 260 -16.39 10.22 0.93
C VAL A 260 -17.75 9.55 0.74
N GLY A 261 -18.81 10.32 0.69
CA GLY A 261 -20.16 9.84 0.42
C GLY A 261 -21.21 10.94 0.62
N PHE A 262 -22.42 10.65 0.19
CA PHE A 262 -23.58 11.53 0.37
C PHE A 262 -24.52 10.92 1.40
N ASP A 263 -25.22 11.76 2.15
CA ASP A 263 -26.24 11.32 3.09
C ASP A 263 -27.42 10.72 2.30
N PRO A 264 -27.80 9.45 2.49
CA PRO A 264 -28.87 8.83 1.71
C PRO A 264 -30.25 9.43 1.99
N ASP A 265 -30.42 10.11 3.13
CA ASP A 265 -31.69 10.72 3.54
C ASP A 265 -31.77 12.22 3.21
N ASP A 266 -30.63 12.86 2.88
CA ASP A 266 -30.55 14.29 2.63
C ASP A 266 -29.42 14.61 1.64
N ASP A 267 -29.74 14.74 0.39
CA ASP A 267 -28.81 14.98 -0.73
C ASP A 267 -28.13 16.36 -0.68
N THR A 268 -28.50 17.23 0.25
CA THR A 268 -27.81 18.48 0.57
C THR A 268 -26.67 18.29 1.56
N ARG A 269 -26.42 17.06 2.01
CA ARG A 269 -25.36 16.72 2.97
C ARG A 269 -24.38 15.71 2.39
N ALA A 270 -23.12 15.87 2.79
CA ALA A 270 -22.06 14.91 2.48
C ALA A 270 -21.31 14.48 3.73
N TYR A 271 -20.83 13.24 3.70
CA TYR A 271 -19.82 12.76 4.63
C TYR A 271 -18.45 13.17 4.11
N VAL A 272 -17.66 13.79 4.98
CA VAL A 272 -16.35 14.31 4.61
C VAL A 272 -15.29 13.90 5.63
N LEU A 273 -14.07 13.70 5.14
CA LEU A 273 -12.86 13.60 5.96
C LEU A 273 -12.11 14.92 5.89
N ALA A 274 -11.77 15.51 7.03
CA ALA A 274 -11.06 16.77 7.13
C ALA A 274 -10.39 16.92 8.51
N HIS A 275 -9.35 17.74 8.58
CA HIS A 275 -8.77 18.17 9.86
C HIS A 275 -9.73 19.08 10.64
N ASN A 276 -10.41 19.96 9.94
CA ASN A 276 -11.37 20.93 10.53
C ASN A 276 -10.78 21.73 11.71
N GLY A 277 -9.50 22.10 11.61
CA GLY A 277 -8.77 22.86 12.63
C GLY A 277 -8.09 22.01 13.72
N GLU A 278 -8.21 20.71 13.65
CA GLU A 278 -7.60 19.75 14.59
C GLU A 278 -6.30 19.17 14.02
N ASN A 279 -5.50 18.53 14.88
CA ASN A 279 -4.26 17.85 14.46
C ASN A 279 -4.52 16.65 13.55
N THR A 280 -5.61 15.92 13.79
CA THR A 280 -5.91 14.66 13.08
C THR A 280 -7.10 14.81 12.15
N VAL A 281 -7.16 13.96 11.13
CA VAL A 281 -8.31 13.86 10.22
C VAL A 281 -9.48 13.19 10.93
N GLY A 282 -10.62 13.88 10.97
CA GLY A 282 -11.90 13.37 11.46
C GLY A 282 -12.93 13.18 10.35
N ALA A 283 -14.02 12.49 10.69
CA ALA A 283 -15.19 12.32 9.84
C ALA A 283 -16.29 13.30 10.26
N HIS A 284 -16.85 14.02 9.31
CA HIS A 284 -17.78 15.09 9.56
C HIS A 284 -18.97 15.04 8.59
N ILE A 285 -20.06 15.75 8.96
CA ILE A 285 -21.15 16.10 8.05
C ILE A 285 -20.95 17.52 7.55
N MET A 286 -20.95 17.69 6.25
CA MET A 286 -20.92 18.98 5.57
C MET A 286 -22.31 19.31 5.01
N ASP A 287 -22.77 20.54 5.22
CA ASP A 287 -23.92 21.16 4.53
C ASP A 287 -23.41 21.72 3.20
N LEU A 288 -23.85 21.13 2.09
CA LEU A 288 -23.40 21.48 0.76
C LEU A 288 -24.00 22.80 0.24
N GLU A 289 -25.15 23.23 0.78
CA GLU A 289 -25.73 24.53 0.42
C GLU A 289 -24.97 25.70 1.06
N ARG A 290 -24.41 25.47 2.27
CA ARG A 290 -23.65 26.48 3.02
C ARG A 290 -22.14 26.36 2.90
N GLY A 291 -21.66 25.23 2.42
CA GLY A 291 -20.22 24.95 2.34
C GLY A 291 -19.53 24.86 3.71
N THR A 292 -20.24 24.35 4.73
CA THR A 292 -19.72 24.33 6.09
C THR A 292 -19.89 22.97 6.75
N ILE A 293 -18.88 22.56 7.53
CA ILE A 293 -18.98 21.41 8.41
C ILE A 293 -19.93 21.75 9.56
N THR A 294 -20.95 20.91 9.74
CA THR A 294 -22.02 21.15 10.72
C THR A 294 -21.93 20.24 11.94
N ARG A 295 -21.29 19.07 11.79
CA ARG A 295 -21.16 18.10 12.87
C ARG A 295 -19.98 17.17 12.65
N THR A 296 -19.19 16.92 13.70
CA THR A 296 -18.21 15.82 13.73
C THR A 296 -18.92 14.51 14.07
N ILE A 297 -18.70 13.48 13.26
CA ILE A 297 -19.23 12.12 13.46
C ILE A 297 -18.30 11.35 14.37
N TYR A 298 -17.00 11.36 14.02
CA TYR A 298 -15.96 10.66 14.75
C TYR A 298 -14.60 11.32 14.49
N GLN A 299 -13.81 11.45 15.54
CA GLN A 299 -12.43 11.95 15.47
C GLN A 299 -11.64 11.38 16.64
N ARG A 300 -10.37 11.12 16.42
CA ARG A 300 -9.42 10.69 17.44
C ARG A 300 -8.39 11.80 17.64
N GLU A 301 -7.77 11.83 18.83
CA GLU A 301 -6.71 12.79 19.15
C GLU A 301 -5.32 12.29 18.70
N ASP A 302 -5.17 10.97 18.53
CA ASP A 302 -3.89 10.29 18.37
C ASP A 302 -3.61 9.81 16.92
N VAL A 303 -4.64 9.57 16.10
CA VAL A 303 -4.48 9.05 14.74
C VAL A 303 -5.52 9.60 13.78
N ASP A 304 -5.16 9.67 12.50
CA ASP A 304 -6.03 10.09 11.42
C ASP A 304 -7.03 8.99 11.03
N LEU A 305 -8.22 9.39 10.59
CA LEU A 305 -9.08 8.52 9.81
C LEU A 305 -8.55 8.42 8.38
N LEU A 306 -8.44 7.19 7.89
CA LEU A 306 -7.84 6.89 6.59
C LEU A 306 -8.83 6.93 5.43
N GLY A 307 -10.09 6.54 5.70
CA GLY A 307 -11.10 6.46 4.65
C GLY A 307 -12.42 5.85 5.12
N PRO A 308 -13.44 5.90 4.26
CA PRO A 308 -14.74 5.31 4.53
C PRO A 308 -14.66 3.78 4.50
N VAL A 309 -15.52 3.16 5.30
CA VAL A 309 -15.81 1.72 5.25
C VAL A 309 -17.26 1.57 4.84
N PHE A 310 -17.47 0.93 3.70
CA PHE A 310 -18.81 0.64 3.20
C PHE A 310 -19.25 -0.76 3.64
N GLU A 311 -20.55 -0.98 3.66
CA GLU A 311 -21.08 -2.32 3.90
C GLU A 311 -20.55 -3.28 2.83
N PRO A 312 -20.05 -4.48 3.25
CA PRO A 312 -19.51 -5.46 2.32
C PRO A 312 -20.60 -6.29 1.60
N ASP A 313 -21.90 -6.03 1.88
CA ASP A 313 -23.01 -6.65 1.19
C ASP A 313 -22.98 -6.30 -0.30
N ILE A 314 -22.69 -7.28 -1.16
CA ILE A 314 -22.53 -7.07 -2.60
C ILE A 314 -23.81 -7.28 -3.41
N ASP A 315 -24.88 -7.72 -2.78
CA ASP A 315 -26.20 -7.93 -3.37
C ASP A 315 -27.14 -6.72 -3.24
N ARG A 316 -26.69 -5.66 -2.59
CA ARG A 316 -27.44 -4.40 -2.44
C ARG A 316 -26.53 -3.17 -2.49
N GLU A 317 -27.12 -1.99 -2.55
CA GLU A 317 -26.39 -0.72 -2.56
C GLU A 317 -25.44 -0.61 -1.33
N ALA A 318 -24.24 -0.09 -1.57
CA ALA A 318 -23.24 0.04 -0.54
C ALA A 318 -23.53 1.27 0.33
N GLU A 319 -23.92 1.05 1.58
CA GLU A 319 -24.09 2.10 2.57
C GLU A 319 -22.77 2.36 3.34
N LEU A 320 -22.57 3.59 3.82
CA LEU A 320 -21.44 3.93 4.66
C LEU A 320 -21.60 3.26 6.03
N ALA A 321 -20.73 2.31 6.34
CA ALA A 321 -20.73 1.56 7.58
C ALA A 321 -19.89 2.23 8.69
N GLY A 322 -18.85 2.97 8.32
CA GLY A 322 -17.96 3.61 9.27
C GLY A 322 -16.69 4.16 8.62
N PHE A 323 -15.64 4.25 9.41
CA PHE A 323 -14.34 4.79 8.99
C PHE A 323 -13.22 3.91 9.50
N ALA A 324 -12.17 3.76 8.69
CA ALA A 324 -10.96 3.03 9.04
C ALA A 324 -9.89 3.97 9.59
N PHE A 325 -9.08 3.48 10.52
CA PHE A 325 -7.88 4.14 11.04
C PHE A 325 -6.83 3.10 11.45
N TYR A 326 -5.59 3.53 11.67
CA TYR A 326 -4.57 2.68 12.27
C TYR A 326 -4.37 3.07 13.74
N ALA A 327 -4.50 2.11 14.66
CA ALA A 327 -4.10 2.25 16.04
C ALA A 327 -3.23 1.05 16.44
N ASP A 328 -2.15 1.33 17.17
CA ASP A 328 -1.15 0.32 17.54
C ASP A 328 -0.61 -0.49 16.32
N GLY A 329 -0.50 0.19 15.17
CA GLY A 329 -0.09 -0.39 13.89
C GLY A 329 -1.13 -1.32 13.25
N GLN A 330 -2.31 -1.49 13.82
CA GLN A 330 -3.37 -2.34 13.28
C GLN A 330 -4.51 -1.50 12.69
N ARG A 331 -5.05 -1.96 11.56
CA ARG A 331 -6.25 -1.36 11.00
C ARG A 331 -7.45 -1.68 11.89
N GLN A 332 -8.13 -0.63 12.32
CA GLN A 332 -9.33 -0.66 13.14
C GLN A 332 -10.45 0.12 12.47
N TYR A 333 -11.66 -0.02 12.98
CA TYR A 333 -12.86 0.57 12.40
C TYR A 333 -13.68 1.32 13.44
N ALA A 334 -14.07 2.54 13.10
CA ALA A 334 -15.09 3.29 13.82
C ALA A 334 -16.42 3.12 13.09
N PHE A 335 -17.18 2.08 13.43
CA PHE A 335 -18.48 1.83 12.83
C PHE A 335 -19.54 2.84 13.32
N ILE A 336 -20.27 3.43 12.37
CA ILE A 336 -21.51 4.17 12.61
C ILE A 336 -22.73 3.24 12.46
N ASN A 337 -22.58 2.15 11.71
CA ASN A 337 -23.57 1.10 11.54
C ASN A 337 -23.38 0.02 12.60
N GLN A 338 -24.35 -0.08 13.55
CA GLN A 338 -24.28 -1.02 14.67
C GLN A 338 -24.33 -2.49 14.24
N ARG A 339 -25.03 -2.80 13.12
CA ARG A 339 -25.08 -4.14 12.57
C ARG A 339 -23.69 -4.58 12.11
N MET A 340 -22.99 -3.73 11.37
CA MET A 340 -21.65 -4.02 10.90
C MET A 340 -20.63 -4.16 12.04
N ALA A 341 -20.75 -3.30 13.07
CA ALA A 341 -19.95 -3.46 14.28
C ALA A 341 -20.13 -4.85 14.91
N ALA A 342 -21.38 -5.29 15.08
CA ALA A 342 -21.67 -6.59 15.68
C ALA A 342 -21.19 -7.77 14.81
N ILE A 343 -21.26 -7.67 13.48
CA ILE A 343 -20.73 -8.70 12.58
C ILE A 343 -19.21 -8.77 12.66
N GLN A 344 -18.51 -7.62 12.66
CA GLN A 344 -17.06 -7.57 12.80
C GLN A 344 -16.61 -8.14 14.14
N ASP A 345 -17.29 -7.81 15.23
CA ASP A 345 -17.01 -8.35 16.58
C ASP A 345 -17.10 -9.90 16.60
N VAL A 346 -18.09 -10.49 15.92
CA VAL A 346 -18.25 -11.95 15.81
C VAL A 346 -17.09 -12.57 15.00
N VAL A 347 -16.70 -11.93 13.91
CA VAL A 347 -15.58 -12.40 13.07
C VAL A 347 -14.26 -12.31 13.85
N ASP A 348 -14.00 -11.21 14.55
CA ASP A 348 -12.78 -11.02 15.35
C ASP A 348 -12.71 -11.99 16.53
N ALA A 349 -13.84 -12.32 17.14
CA ALA A 349 -13.93 -13.35 18.16
C ALA A 349 -13.68 -14.78 17.63
N ALA A 350 -14.04 -15.04 16.37
CA ALA A 350 -13.82 -16.33 15.72
C ALA A 350 -12.35 -16.55 15.31
N PHE A 351 -11.64 -15.45 14.98
CA PHE A 351 -10.23 -15.45 14.56
C PHE A 351 -9.42 -14.48 15.43
N PRO A 352 -9.18 -14.82 16.70
CA PRO A 352 -8.43 -13.95 17.61
C PRO A 352 -6.95 -13.85 17.20
N ASN A 353 -6.32 -12.73 17.52
CA ASN A 353 -4.91 -12.42 17.26
C ASN A 353 -4.55 -12.23 15.76
N THR A 354 -5.54 -12.15 14.90
CA THR A 354 -5.37 -11.84 13.48
C THR A 354 -6.15 -10.57 13.14
N ARG A 355 -5.73 -9.90 12.09
CA ARG A 355 -6.50 -8.85 11.46
C ARG A 355 -7.50 -9.49 10.49
N ASN A 356 -8.78 -9.26 10.72
CA ASN A 356 -9.86 -9.84 9.93
C ASN A 356 -10.56 -8.79 9.11
N VAL A 357 -10.70 -9.04 7.83
CA VAL A 357 -11.39 -8.16 6.88
C VAL A 357 -12.52 -8.95 6.24
N ILE A 358 -13.74 -8.50 6.44
CA ILE A 358 -14.89 -9.00 5.69
C ILE A 358 -14.80 -8.37 4.30
N GLN A 359 -14.41 -9.18 3.32
CA GLN A 359 -14.20 -8.69 1.94
C GLN A 359 -15.51 -8.50 1.21
N ASP A 360 -16.35 -9.55 1.24
CA ASP A 360 -17.65 -9.59 0.59
C ASP A 360 -18.64 -10.34 1.47
N CYS A 361 -19.91 -9.98 1.41
CA CYS A 361 -20.99 -10.79 1.93
C CYS A 361 -22.27 -10.63 1.09
N VAL A 362 -23.21 -11.58 1.27
CA VAL A 362 -24.53 -11.56 0.65
C VAL A 362 -25.58 -12.06 1.65
N ASN A 363 -26.84 -11.81 1.35
CA ASN A 363 -27.98 -12.26 2.18
C ASN A 363 -27.83 -11.75 3.64
N ASP A 364 -27.67 -10.46 3.81
CA ASP A 364 -27.44 -9.85 5.14
C ASP A 364 -26.21 -10.42 5.87
N CYS A 365 -25.15 -10.73 5.12
CA CYS A 365 -23.93 -11.40 5.59
C CYS A 365 -24.16 -12.80 6.18
N ALA A 366 -25.23 -13.51 5.79
CA ALA A 366 -25.41 -14.94 6.11
C ALA A 366 -24.37 -15.81 5.38
N GLN A 367 -23.81 -15.31 4.29
CA GLN A 367 -22.65 -15.86 3.57
C GLN A 367 -21.62 -14.75 3.45
N MET A 368 -20.38 -15.02 3.83
CA MET A 368 -19.31 -14.01 3.77
C MET A 368 -17.95 -14.60 3.44
N LEU A 369 -17.11 -13.78 2.82
CA LEU A 369 -15.68 -14.01 2.66
C LEU A 369 -14.92 -13.18 3.69
N VAL A 370 -14.03 -13.84 4.43
CA VAL A 370 -13.16 -13.21 5.40
C VAL A 370 -11.72 -13.49 5.03
N PHE A 371 -10.92 -12.45 4.95
CA PHE A 371 -9.47 -12.53 4.88
C PHE A 371 -8.88 -12.26 6.27
N SER A 372 -8.09 -13.19 6.77
CA SER A 372 -7.48 -13.15 8.09
C SER A 372 -5.97 -13.25 7.97
N GLN A 373 -5.22 -12.38 8.63
CA GLN A 373 -3.75 -12.38 8.61
C GLN A 373 -3.14 -11.82 9.89
N SER A 374 -1.89 -12.25 10.15
CA SER A 374 -0.99 -11.68 11.15
C SER A 374 0.45 -11.82 10.65
N SER A 375 1.44 -11.33 11.41
CA SER A 375 2.86 -11.59 11.11
C SER A 375 3.20 -13.09 11.10
N GLU A 376 2.53 -13.89 11.93
CA GLU A 376 2.74 -15.33 12.07
C GLU A 376 1.88 -16.16 11.11
N GLU A 377 0.79 -15.58 10.55
CA GLU A 377 -0.09 -16.23 9.57
C GLU A 377 -0.27 -15.33 8.33
N PRO A 378 0.45 -15.60 7.25
CA PRO A 378 0.58 -14.68 6.11
C PRO A 378 -0.63 -14.65 5.15
N GLY A 379 -1.84 -14.90 5.66
CA GLY A 379 -3.10 -14.72 4.97
C GLY A 379 -3.86 -16.01 4.67
N VAL A 380 -5.07 -16.05 5.17
CA VAL A 380 -6.05 -17.15 4.97
C VAL A 380 -7.38 -16.57 4.54
N TYR A 381 -7.96 -17.17 3.52
CA TYR A 381 -9.29 -16.85 3.05
C TYR A 381 -10.28 -17.88 3.60
N TYR A 382 -11.30 -17.39 4.28
CA TYR A 382 -12.40 -18.19 4.81
C TYR A 382 -13.70 -17.84 4.10
N TYR A 383 -14.45 -18.86 3.74
CA TYR A 383 -15.87 -18.73 3.42
C TYR A 383 -16.69 -19.16 4.63
N ILE A 384 -17.63 -18.34 5.04
CA ILE A 384 -18.50 -18.58 6.20
C ILE A 384 -19.94 -18.60 5.73
N ALA A 385 -20.59 -19.74 5.90
CA ALA A 385 -22.02 -19.91 5.67
C ALA A 385 -22.63 -20.71 6.84
N GLY A 386 -23.79 -20.25 7.33
CA GLY A 386 -24.41 -20.88 8.51
C GLY A 386 -23.53 -20.86 9.76
N GLY A 387 -22.63 -19.86 9.89
CA GLY A 387 -21.74 -19.66 11.03
C GLY A 387 -20.54 -20.63 11.08
N GLN A 388 -20.28 -21.41 10.03
CA GLN A 388 -19.15 -22.35 9.97
C GLN A 388 -18.09 -21.84 8.99
N PRO A 389 -16.86 -21.51 9.46
CA PRO A 389 -15.78 -21.12 8.59
C PRO A 389 -15.15 -22.32 7.87
N VAL A 390 -14.94 -22.19 6.58
CA VAL A 390 -14.24 -23.15 5.73
C VAL A 390 -13.06 -22.43 5.07
N VAL A 391 -11.85 -22.98 5.20
CA VAL A 391 -10.66 -22.47 4.50
C VAL A 391 -10.81 -22.75 3.01
N ILE A 392 -10.79 -21.70 2.19
CA ILE A 392 -10.86 -21.80 0.73
C ILE A 392 -9.51 -21.53 0.04
N GLY A 393 -8.58 -20.87 0.74
CA GLY A 393 -7.25 -20.62 0.24
C GLY A 393 -6.32 -20.03 1.29
N ARG A 394 -5.01 -20.21 1.07
CA ARG A 394 -3.95 -19.58 1.83
C ARG A 394 -3.04 -18.81 0.88
N SER A 395 -2.63 -17.61 1.26
CA SER A 395 -1.73 -16.81 0.43
C SER A 395 -0.36 -17.49 0.32
N TYR A 396 0.21 -17.96 1.43
CA TYR A 396 1.55 -18.56 1.46
C TYR A 396 1.55 -19.90 2.20
N PRO A 397 0.95 -20.95 1.62
CA PRO A 397 0.84 -22.26 2.29
C PRO A 397 2.19 -22.91 2.60
N GLN A 398 3.26 -22.53 1.89
CA GLN A 398 4.63 -23.00 2.13
C GLN A 398 5.28 -22.42 3.37
N LEU A 399 4.71 -21.36 3.98
CA LEU A 399 5.23 -20.69 5.18
C LEU A 399 4.50 -21.11 6.47
N LEU A 400 3.61 -22.09 6.42
CA LEU A 400 2.80 -22.51 7.57
C LEU A 400 3.62 -22.89 8.82
N ASP A 401 4.76 -23.51 8.61
CA ASP A 401 5.64 -23.98 9.69
C ASP A 401 6.88 -23.08 9.83
N ALA A 402 6.96 -21.96 9.09
CA ALA A 402 8.11 -21.07 9.14
C ALA A 402 8.09 -20.20 10.40
N ALA A 403 9.27 -19.97 10.97
CA ALA A 403 9.47 -18.98 12.03
C ALA A 403 9.47 -17.57 11.40
N LEU A 404 8.35 -16.87 11.46
CA LEU A 404 8.19 -15.56 10.82
C LEU A 404 8.47 -14.37 11.75
N GLY A 405 8.73 -14.64 13.04
CA GLY A 405 8.93 -13.64 14.07
C GLY A 405 7.61 -13.11 14.65
N ARG A 406 7.72 -12.45 15.81
CA ARG A 406 6.58 -11.89 16.55
C ARG A 406 6.63 -10.39 16.54
N GLU A 407 5.55 -9.76 16.13
CA GLU A 407 5.45 -8.31 16.11
C GLU A 407 4.99 -7.72 17.44
N ALA A 408 5.61 -6.60 17.79
CA ALA A 408 5.16 -5.71 18.85
C ALA A 408 5.07 -4.28 18.31
N PHE A 409 4.06 -3.53 18.74
CA PHE A 409 4.01 -2.09 18.53
C PHE A 409 4.75 -1.40 19.67
N ILE A 410 5.67 -0.52 19.34
CA ILE A 410 6.48 0.24 20.30
C ILE A 410 6.36 1.73 20.02
N THR A 411 6.67 2.55 20.99
CA THR A 411 6.85 3.99 20.84
C THR A 411 8.15 4.39 21.55
N TYR A 412 8.95 5.22 20.91
CA TYR A 412 10.17 5.78 21.49
C TYR A 412 10.23 7.29 21.23
N GLU A 413 11.01 7.98 22.04
CA GLU A 413 11.18 9.43 21.93
C GLU A 413 12.41 9.75 21.08
N ALA A 414 12.21 10.53 20.01
CA ALA A 414 13.30 11.13 19.24
C ALA A 414 14.05 12.17 20.11
N ARG A 415 15.27 12.51 19.72
CA ARG A 415 16.14 13.43 20.46
C ARG A 415 15.59 14.83 20.64
N ASP A 416 14.62 15.23 19.81
CA ASP A 416 13.91 16.51 19.86
C ASP A 416 12.55 16.43 20.57
N GLY A 417 12.20 15.26 21.13
CA GLY A 417 11.01 15.04 21.93
C GLY A 417 9.78 14.57 21.15
N LEU A 418 9.90 14.35 19.82
CA LEU A 418 8.80 13.76 19.05
C LEU A 418 8.64 12.27 19.41
N GLU A 419 7.42 11.84 19.71
CA GLU A 419 7.13 10.42 19.87
C GLU A 419 7.08 9.73 18.50
N ILE A 420 7.89 8.69 18.32
CA ILE A 420 7.98 7.92 17.09
C ILE A 420 7.40 6.51 17.34
N PRO A 421 6.28 6.17 16.70
CA PRO A 421 5.77 4.81 16.70
C PRO A 421 6.66 3.88 15.87
N GLY A 422 6.59 2.59 16.12
CA GLY A 422 7.32 1.61 15.33
C GLY A 422 6.79 0.19 15.51
N ILE A 423 7.05 -0.64 14.53
CA ILE A 423 6.79 -2.08 14.59
C ILE A 423 8.11 -2.78 14.80
N LEU A 424 8.17 -3.63 15.83
CA LEU A 424 9.33 -4.41 16.19
C LEU A 424 9.02 -5.88 15.95
N THR A 425 9.70 -6.51 14.99
CA THR A 425 9.62 -7.95 14.77
C THR A 425 10.78 -8.63 15.49
N VAL A 426 10.45 -9.46 16.46
CA VAL A 426 11.41 -10.22 17.26
C VAL A 426 11.53 -11.64 16.71
N PRO A 427 12.72 -12.12 16.34
CA PRO A 427 12.90 -13.47 15.82
C PRO A 427 12.57 -14.53 16.89
N GLU A 428 12.13 -15.71 16.46
CA GLU A 428 11.86 -16.85 17.34
C GLU A 428 13.12 -17.56 17.79
N PHE A 429 14.27 -17.25 17.18
CA PHE A 429 15.57 -17.82 17.43
C PHE A 429 16.49 -16.81 18.12
N GLY A 430 17.46 -17.31 18.87
CA GLY A 430 18.46 -16.49 19.56
C GLY A 430 17.93 -15.90 20.87
N GLU A 431 18.74 -15.04 21.48
CA GLU A 431 18.45 -14.32 22.72
C GLU A 431 18.97 -12.88 22.58
N ALA A 432 18.34 -11.95 23.31
CA ALA A 432 18.82 -10.57 23.37
C ALA A 432 20.22 -10.49 24.05
N PRO A 433 21.09 -9.58 23.61
CA PRO A 433 20.85 -8.59 22.55
C PRO A 433 20.93 -9.18 21.12
N TYR A 434 19.90 -8.92 20.32
CA TYR A 434 19.80 -9.41 18.95
C TYR A 434 20.60 -8.55 17.97
N PRO A 435 21.06 -9.11 16.83
CA PRO A 435 21.44 -8.30 15.68
C PRO A 435 20.19 -7.60 15.14
N LEU A 436 20.30 -6.29 14.86
CA LEU A 436 19.19 -5.43 14.48
C LEU A 436 19.28 -5.02 13.00
N VAL A 437 18.18 -5.13 12.30
CA VAL A 437 17.99 -4.48 10.99
C VAL A 437 16.90 -3.42 11.13
N VAL A 438 17.25 -2.16 10.86
CA VAL A 438 16.28 -1.08 10.72
C VAL A 438 15.76 -1.09 9.29
N LEU A 439 14.45 -1.22 9.13
CA LEU A 439 13.75 -1.37 7.84
C LEU A 439 12.77 -0.21 7.66
N PRO A 440 13.24 1.00 7.27
CA PRO A 440 12.35 2.12 7.00
C PRO A 440 11.56 1.89 5.71
N HIS A 441 10.26 2.20 5.76
CA HIS A 441 9.38 2.12 4.59
C HIS A 441 9.76 3.13 3.49
N GLY A 442 9.23 2.90 2.29
CA GLY A 442 9.28 3.84 1.17
C GLY A 442 8.37 5.05 1.37
N GLY A 443 8.12 5.78 0.32
CA GLY A 443 7.27 6.96 0.32
C GLY A 443 8.02 8.27 0.19
N PRO A 444 8.25 9.08 1.26
CA PRO A 444 8.21 8.77 2.69
C PRO A 444 6.84 8.90 3.38
N TRP A 445 5.88 9.52 2.74
CA TRP A 445 4.56 9.84 3.29
C TRP A 445 3.58 8.67 3.10
N VAL A 446 3.89 7.56 3.73
CA VAL A 446 3.07 6.35 3.90
C VAL A 446 3.27 5.83 5.31
N SER A 447 2.69 4.71 5.69
CA SER A 447 2.91 4.07 6.99
C SER A 447 2.96 2.55 6.88
N GLU A 448 3.71 1.93 7.79
CA GLU A 448 3.72 0.49 7.98
C GLU A 448 2.53 0.03 8.84
N THR A 449 2.15 -1.21 8.65
CA THR A 449 1.08 -1.83 9.42
C THR A 449 1.51 -3.18 9.94
N ARG A 450 1.02 -3.54 11.12
CA ARG A 450 1.19 -4.89 11.67
C ARG A 450 0.39 -5.88 10.84
N ALA A 451 1.11 -6.58 9.98
CA ALA A 451 0.60 -7.61 9.09
C ALA A 451 1.79 -8.48 8.65
N TYR A 452 1.56 -9.51 7.88
CA TYR A 452 2.66 -10.21 7.24
C TYR A 452 3.43 -9.27 6.31
N ASP A 453 4.69 -9.06 6.62
CA ASP A 453 5.66 -8.36 5.78
C ASP A 453 6.77 -9.35 5.38
N GLU A 454 6.95 -9.54 4.08
CA GLU A 454 7.86 -10.57 3.55
C GLU A 454 9.33 -10.28 3.90
N TRP A 455 9.73 -9.01 3.96
CA TRP A 455 11.11 -8.63 4.24
C TRP A 455 11.44 -8.78 5.72
N ALA A 456 10.54 -8.30 6.58
CA ALA A 456 10.67 -8.51 8.02
C ALA A 456 10.65 -10.00 8.36
N ALA A 457 9.79 -10.79 7.71
CA ALA A 457 9.69 -12.23 7.92
C ALA A 457 10.95 -12.99 7.47
N VAL A 458 11.53 -12.65 6.30
CA VAL A 458 12.81 -13.22 5.86
C VAL A 458 13.92 -12.94 6.85
N LEU A 459 14.04 -11.70 7.32
CA LEU A 459 15.06 -11.29 8.27
C LEU A 459 14.87 -11.99 9.64
N ALA A 460 13.65 -12.02 10.16
CA ALA A 460 13.32 -12.69 11.40
C ALA A 460 13.57 -14.21 11.33
N ASN A 461 13.22 -14.85 10.18
CA ASN A 461 13.53 -16.26 9.94
C ASN A 461 15.04 -16.54 9.92
N ARG A 462 15.87 -15.52 9.66
CA ARG A 462 17.34 -15.60 9.73
C ARG A 462 17.91 -15.13 11.06
N GLY A 463 17.08 -14.88 12.08
CA GLY A 463 17.48 -14.54 13.43
C GLY A 463 17.80 -13.07 13.66
N TYR A 464 17.39 -12.18 12.77
CA TYR A 464 17.52 -10.73 12.94
C TYR A 464 16.27 -10.15 13.59
N MET A 465 16.43 -9.27 14.56
CA MET A 465 15.37 -8.38 15.02
C MET A 465 15.19 -7.27 14.00
N VAL A 466 13.95 -6.90 13.70
CA VAL A 466 13.62 -5.87 12.69
C VAL A 466 12.86 -4.74 13.33
N LEU A 467 13.32 -3.50 13.13
CA LEU A 467 12.60 -2.27 13.49
C LEU A 467 12.09 -1.59 12.23
N GLN A 468 10.76 -1.46 12.10
CA GLN A 468 10.08 -0.66 11.08
C GLN A 468 9.57 0.62 11.74
N PRO A 469 10.34 1.73 11.70
CA PRO A 469 9.96 2.96 12.38
C PRO A 469 8.93 3.74 11.56
N GLN A 470 7.91 4.28 12.21
CA GLN A 470 7.02 5.31 11.66
C GLN A 470 7.67 6.68 11.90
N TYR A 471 8.79 6.92 11.19
CA TYR A 471 9.54 8.18 11.32
C TYR A 471 8.66 9.37 10.94
N ARG A 472 9.02 10.59 11.39
CA ARG A 472 8.27 11.80 11.03
C ARG A 472 7.99 11.86 9.53
N GLY A 473 6.75 12.20 9.18
CA GLY A 473 6.22 12.15 7.82
C GLY A 473 5.42 10.90 7.52
N SER A 474 5.46 9.85 8.36
CA SER A 474 4.57 8.70 8.20
C SER A 474 3.12 9.12 8.36
N GLU A 475 2.25 8.66 7.44
CA GLU A 475 0.82 9.01 7.42
C GLU A 475 0.06 8.38 8.59
N GLY A 476 -1.05 9.03 8.98
CA GLY A 476 -1.97 8.48 9.95
C GLY A 476 -1.75 8.93 11.39
N TYR A 477 -0.74 9.78 11.66
CA TYR A 477 -0.37 10.25 13.00
C TYR A 477 -0.59 11.75 13.21
N GLY A 478 -1.34 12.39 12.32
CA GLY A 478 -1.68 13.80 12.38
C GLY A 478 -0.59 14.75 11.87
N LEU A 479 -0.94 16.05 11.83
CA LEU A 479 -0.10 17.10 11.27
C LEU A 479 1.20 17.30 12.06
N ASP A 480 1.16 17.17 13.39
CA ASP A 480 2.33 17.36 14.26
C ASP A 480 3.41 16.31 14.01
N HIS A 481 3.03 15.15 13.47
CA HIS A 481 3.96 14.10 13.06
C HIS A 481 4.39 14.26 11.59
N TRP A 482 3.49 14.72 10.73
CA TRP A 482 3.69 14.79 9.29
C TRP A 482 4.48 16.03 8.85
N LEU A 483 4.09 17.23 9.32
CA LEU A 483 4.71 18.50 8.91
C LEU A 483 6.21 18.62 9.20
N PRO A 484 6.74 18.13 10.34
CA PRO A 484 8.16 18.21 10.62
C PRO A 484 9.08 17.41 9.69
N SER A 485 8.50 16.63 8.75
CA SER A 485 9.26 15.87 7.74
C SER A 485 9.69 16.71 6.52
N TRP A 486 9.00 17.84 6.27
CA TRP A 486 9.22 18.65 5.09
C TRP A 486 10.62 19.25 5.06
N GLY A 487 11.34 19.01 3.95
CA GLY A 487 12.71 19.48 3.80
C GLY A 487 13.72 18.82 4.75
N GLN A 488 13.38 17.66 5.31
CA GLN A 488 14.19 16.99 6.35
C GLN A 488 14.78 15.66 5.90
N TRP A 489 14.80 15.39 4.60
CA TRP A 489 15.39 14.17 4.07
C TRP A 489 16.87 14.06 4.44
N GLY A 490 17.28 12.95 5.06
CA GLY A 490 18.66 12.72 5.54
C GLY A 490 19.05 13.52 6.78
N ILE A 491 18.15 14.34 7.33
CA ILE A 491 18.37 15.19 8.51
C ILE A 491 17.59 14.62 9.69
N THR A 492 16.55 15.29 10.17
CA THR A 492 15.77 14.85 11.35
C THR A 492 15.01 13.54 11.09
N MET A 493 14.57 13.31 9.84
CA MET A 493 13.98 12.02 9.48
C MET A 493 14.96 10.84 9.64
N SER A 494 16.28 11.06 9.47
CA SER A 494 17.30 10.06 9.78
C SER A 494 17.56 9.96 11.26
N ASP A 495 17.50 11.09 12.00
CA ASP A 495 17.62 11.09 13.46
C ASP A 495 16.58 10.21 14.13
N ASP A 496 15.34 10.20 13.66
CA ASP A 496 14.26 9.34 14.17
C ASP A 496 14.64 7.86 14.12
N LYS A 497 15.26 7.43 13.02
CA LYS A 497 15.71 6.05 12.83
C LYS A 497 16.87 5.68 13.75
N ASP A 498 17.85 6.58 13.87
CA ASP A 498 19.00 6.43 14.76
C ASP A 498 18.57 6.38 16.23
N ASP A 499 17.56 7.17 16.60
CA ASP A 499 17.03 7.21 17.96
C ASP A 499 16.27 5.93 18.31
N GLY A 500 15.62 5.28 17.31
CA GLY A 500 15.06 3.94 17.46
C GLY A 500 16.13 2.87 17.75
N VAL A 501 17.28 2.94 17.07
CA VAL A 501 18.43 2.07 17.38
C VAL A 501 18.90 2.29 18.82
N ARG A 502 19.11 3.55 19.20
CA ARG A 502 19.57 3.90 20.57
C ARG A 502 18.59 3.40 21.62
N TYR A 503 17.28 3.60 21.40
CA TYR A 503 16.24 3.10 22.29
C TYR A 503 16.35 1.58 22.52
N LEU A 504 16.48 0.79 21.45
CA LEU A 504 16.56 -0.67 21.56
C LEU A 504 17.86 -1.15 22.20
N VAL A 505 18.99 -0.47 21.95
CA VAL A 505 20.26 -0.73 22.61
C VAL A 505 20.17 -0.41 24.11
N ASP A 506 19.62 0.72 24.51
CA ASP A 506 19.44 1.12 25.91
C ASP A 506 18.51 0.17 26.69
N GLN A 507 17.54 -0.47 25.98
CA GLN A 507 16.71 -1.53 26.55
C GLN A 507 17.43 -2.89 26.64
N GLY A 508 18.63 -3.03 26.08
CA GLY A 508 19.37 -4.29 26.03
C GLY A 508 18.79 -5.31 25.06
N LEU A 509 17.98 -4.86 24.11
CA LEU A 509 17.34 -5.71 23.10
C LEU A 509 18.20 -5.84 21.83
N ALA A 510 18.87 -4.76 21.41
CA ALA A 510 19.74 -4.73 20.24
C ALA A 510 21.23 -4.71 20.64
N ASP A 511 22.04 -5.39 19.86
CA ASP A 511 23.50 -5.38 19.96
C ASP A 511 24.06 -4.16 19.18
N PRO A 512 24.69 -3.18 19.86
CA PRO A 512 25.18 -1.98 19.18
C PRO A 512 26.28 -2.24 18.15
N ASP A 513 26.96 -3.37 18.23
CA ASP A 513 28.00 -3.77 17.28
C ASP A 513 27.47 -4.58 16.10
N ARG A 514 26.13 -4.81 16.04
CA ARG A 514 25.45 -5.58 15.00
C ARG A 514 24.14 -4.90 14.57
N VAL A 515 24.25 -3.70 13.97
CA VAL A 515 23.12 -2.91 13.49
C VAL A 515 23.29 -2.63 12.01
N ALA A 516 22.28 -2.95 11.20
CA ALA A 516 22.24 -2.64 9.78
C ALA A 516 21.01 -1.82 9.43
N MET A 517 21.05 -1.06 8.33
CA MET A 517 19.87 -0.47 7.70
C MET A 517 19.63 -1.12 6.35
N PHE A 518 18.42 -1.60 6.13
CA PHE A 518 17.92 -2.05 4.84
C PHE A 518 16.61 -1.33 4.51
N GLY A 519 16.45 -0.81 3.31
CA GLY A 519 15.20 -0.22 2.87
C GLY A 519 15.12 -0.07 1.36
N TRP A 520 13.90 0.20 0.87
CA TRP A 520 13.58 0.30 -0.54
C TRP A 520 13.00 1.69 -0.87
N SER A 521 13.27 2.23 -2.06
CA SER A 521 12.74 3.54 -2.47
C SER A 521 13.26 4.67 -1.56
N TYR A 522 12.37 5.40 -0.87
CA TYR A 522 12.79 6.31 0.19
C TYR A 522 13.55 5.58 1.31
N GLY A 523 13.17 4.34 1.66
CA GLY A 523 13.96 3.51 2.59
C GLY A 523 15.37 3.22 2.07
N GLY A 524 15.55 3.04 0.77
CA GLY A 524 16.85 2.93 0.10
C GLY A 524 17.65 4.25 0.15
N TYR A 525 16.98 5.39 -0.01
CA TYR A 525 17.57 6.69 0.26
C TYR A 525 18.04 6.80 1.72
N ALA A 526 17.18 6.36 2.67
CA ALA A 526 17.53 6.37 4.10
C ALA A 526 18.77 5.51 4.39
N ALA A 527 18.93 4.36 3.71
CA ALA A 527 20.10 3.52 3.82
C ALA A 527 21.36 4.21 3.25
N PHE A 528 21.27 4.92 2.13
CA PHE A 528 22.36 5.77 1.65
C PHE A 528 22.70 6.89 2.63
N ALA A 529 21.68 7.58 3.16
CA ALA A 529 21.87 8.64 4.15
C ALA A 529 22.52 8.10 5.43
N ALA A 530 22.13 6.91 5.89
CA ALA A 530 22.74 6.27 7.04
C ALA A 530 24.23 5.92 6.83
N ALA A 531 24.57 5.47 5.61
CA ALA A 531 25.95 5.11 5.27
C ALA A 531 26.92 6.31 5.28
N VAL A 532 26.43 7.50 4.90
CA VAL A 532 27.28 8.73 4.86
C VAL A 532 27.35 9.49 6.20
N ARG A 533 26.48 9.17 7.17
CA ARG A 533 26.46 9.86 8.49
C ARG A 533 27.68 9.56 9.31
N GLN A 534 28.19 10.60 10.03
CA GLN A 534 29.34 10.49 10.92
C GLN A 534 29.01 11.05 12.30
N PRO A 535 29.40 10.37 13.40
CA PRO A 535 29.91 8.98 13.40
C PRO A 535 28.85 7.99 12.94
N PRO A 536 29.22 6.80 12.40
CA PRO A 536 28.28 5.82 11.95
C PRO A 536 27.47 5.22 13.12
N VAL A 537 26.17 5.07 12.93
CA VAL A 537 25.25 4.37 13.85
C VAL A 537 25.11 2.91 13.42
N TYR A 538 25.24 2.66 12.13
CA TYR A 538 25.05 1.35 11.50
C TYR A 538 26.39 0.73 11.14
N ASN A 539 26.50 -0.59 11.27
CA ASN A 539 27.68 -1.35 10.88
C ASN A 539 27.73 -1.59 9.37
N CYS A 540 26.57 -1.55 8.69
CA CYS A 540 26.45 -1.55 7.23
C CYS A 540 25.10 -1.03 6.77
N ALA A 541 24.98 -0.81 5.45
CA ALA A 541 23.75 -0.37 4.81
C ALA A 541 23.46 -1.17 3.54
N ILE A 542 22.17 -1.40 3.29
CA ILE A 542 21.64 -2.06 2.09
C ILE A 542 20.56 -1.15 1.49
N ALA A 543 20.85 -0.59 0.32
CA ALA A 543 19.98 0.37 -0.34
C ALA A 543 19.30 -0.26 -1.57
N GLY A 544 18.00 -0.49 -1.48
CA GLY A 544 17.17 -0.98 -2.57
C GLY A 544 16.49 0.18 -3.31
N ALA A 545 16.64 0.29 -4.63
CA ALA A 545 15.99 1.29 -5.49
C ALA A 545 16.00 2.72 -4.90
N GLY A 546 17.11 3.08 -4.22
CA GLY A 546 17.25 4.30 -3.43
C GLY A 546 17.54 5.54 -4.29
N VAL A 547 17.00 6.68 -3.86
CA VAL A 547 17.37 8.00 -4.38
C VAL A 547 18.73 8.39 -3.80
N SER A 548 19.68 8.82 -4.63
CA SER A 548 21.00 9.26 -4.19
C SER A 548 21.24 10.75 -4.42
N ASP A 549 20.52 11.34 -5.38
CA ASP A 549 20.64 12.72 -5.81
C ASP A 549 19.26 13.38 -5.79
N LEU A 550 19.04 14.25 -4.80
CA LEU A 550 17.76 14.93 -4.62
C LEU A 550 17.50 16.00 -5.68
N ASP A 551 18.53 16.69 -6.17
CA ASP A 551 18.37 17.69 -7.21
C ASP A 551 17.91 17.10 -8.53
N VAL A 552 18.37 15.88 -8.82
CA VAL A 552 17.96 15.17 -10.02
C VAL A 552 16.53 14.66 -9.88
N ILE A 553 16.19 14.02 -8.76
CA ILE A 553 14.82 13.47 -8.58
C ILE A 553 13.79 14.61 -8.53
N GLN A 554 14.10 15.73 -7.91
CA GLN A 554 13.24 16.92 -7.90
C GLN A 554 12.99 17.45 -9.32
N ARG A 555 14.02 17.48 -10.19
CA ARG A 555 13.84 17.87 -11.59
C ARG A 555 12.99 16.89 -12.37
N ASP A 556 13.14 15.60 -12.10
CA ASP A 556 12.46 14.56 -12.86
C ASP A 556 10.97 14.47 -12.48
N PHE A 557 10.65 14.73 -11.22
CA PHE A 557 9.26 14.72 -10.72
C PHE A 557 8.68 16.14 -10.57
N GLY A 558 9.53 17.15 -10.36
CA GLY A 558 9.14 18.55 -10.23
C GLY A 558 8.94 19.18 -11.61
N GLY A 559 7.76 19.02 -12.19
CA GLY A 559 7.39 19.78 -13.40
C GLY A 559 7.20 21.28 -13.11
N PRO A 560 7.05 22.12 -14.14
CA PRO A 560 6.73 23.53 -13.94
C PRO A 560 5.34 23.67 -13.32
N GLY A 561 5.24 24.44 -12.24
CA GLY A 561 4.01 24.72 -11.50
C GLY A 561 4.05 24.23 -10.06
N ILE A 562 2.98 24.48 -9.34
CA ILE A 562 2.90 24.34 -7.89
C ILE A 562 3.17 22.92 -7.42
N GLY A 563 2.68 21.86 -8.11
CA GLY A 563 3.04 20.48 -7.78
C GLY A 563 4.55 20.21 -7.84
N GLY A 564 5.30 20.95 -8.68
CA GLY A 564 6.76 20.92 -8.73
C GLY A 564 7.43 21.67 -7.58
N GLU A 565 6.85 22.79 -7.15
CA GLU A 565 7.36 23.55 -6.00
C GLU A 565 7.25 22.75 -4.71
N LEU A 566 6.13 22.02 -4.52
CA LEU A 566 5.92 21.14 -3.38
C LEU A 566 6.88 19.96 -3.34
N ILE A 567 7.09 19.32 -4.51
CA ILE A 567 8.07 18.25 -4.62
C ILE A 567 9.47 18.82 -4.27
N GLN A 568 9.79 20.04 -4.70
CA GLN A 568 11.06 20.68 -4.36
C GLN A 568 11.19 20.95 -2.86
N GLU A 569 10.14 21.47 -2.21
CA GLU A 569 10.17 21.73 -0.77
C GLU A 569 10.12 20.44 0.05
N GLY A 570 9.23 19.53 -0.30
CA GLY A 570 9.04 18.27 0.43
C GLY A 570 10.25 17.34 0.34
N TYR A 571 10.88 17.25 -0.82
CA TYR A 571 12.07 16.42 -1.07
C TYR A 571 13.39 17.14 -0.78
N ALA A 572 13.36 18.32 -0.20
CA ALA A 572 14.61 19.01 0.18
C ALA A 572 15.32 18.30 1.32
N GLY A 573 16.66 18.32 1.30
CA GLY A 573 17.48 17.62 2.27
C GLY A 573 18.90 17.37 1.77
N MET A 574 19.48 16.25 2.15
CA MET A 574 20.84 15.86 1.82
C MET A 574 20.85 14.90 0.61
N SER A 575 21.65 15.20 -0.42
CA SER A 575 21.96 14.26 -1.52
C SER A 575 23.10 13.32 -1.12
N PRO A 576 22.86 12.02 -0.82
CA PRO A 576 23.89 11.13 -0.29
C PRO A 576 25.10 10.95 -1.23
N ASN A 577 24.92 11.02 -2.56
CA ASN A 577 26.01 10.88 -3.53
C ASN A 577 27.08 11.96 -3.40
N GLU A 578 26.77 13.15 -2.86
CA GLU A 578 27.72 14.22 -2.61
C GLU A 578 28.67 13.90 -1.44
N PHE A 579 28.24 13.05 -0.51
CA PHE A 579 28.94 12.65 0.70
C PHE A 579 29.49 11.22 0.60
N ALA A 580 29.52 10.62 -0.58
CA ALA A 580 29.97 9.23 -0.76
C ALA A 580 31.40 8.98 -0.23
N GLY A 581 32.26 10.02 -0.19
CA GLY A 581 33.61 9.92 0.39
C GLY A 581 33.67 9.72 1.90
N ASP A 582 32.58 10.00 2.61
CA ASP A 582 32.49 9.86 4.06
C ASP A 582 32.05 8.43 4.49
N ILE A 583 31.69 7.58 3.55
CA ILE A 583 31.23 6.22 3.82
C ILE A 583 32.39 5.37 4.33
N THR A 584 32.19 4.78 5.52
CA THR A 584 33.17 3.92 6.19
C THR A 584 32.64 2.51 6.45
N VAL A 585 31.39 2.25 6.10
CA VAL A 585 30.68 0.98 6.33
C VAL A 585 30.42 0.25 5.02
N PRO A 586 30.32 -1.10 5.01
CA PRO A 586 29.97 -1.85 3.81
C PRO A 586 28.62 -1.42 3.23
N LEU A 587 28.56 -1.23 1.91
CA LEU A 587 27.36 -0.77 1.21
C LEU A 587 26.97 -1.74 0.08
N LEU A 588 25.77 -2.31 0.18
CA LEU A 588 25.11 -3.07 -0.88
C LEU A 588 24.05 -2.19 -1.55
N ILE A 589 24.04 -2.16 -2.86
CA ILE A 589 23.06 -1.43 -3.68
C ILE A 589 22.33 -2.45 -4.54
N ILE A 590 20.99 -2.47 -4.51
CA ILE A 590 20.16 -3.36 -5.34
C ILE A 590 19.14 -2.49 -6.06
N HIS A 591 18.98 -2.67 -7.39
CA HIS A 591 18.05 -1.84 -8.15
C HIS A 591 17.44 -2.60 -9.31
N GLY A 592 16.16 -2.38 -9.57
CA GLY A 592 15.47 -2.89 -10.74
C GLY A 592 15.96 -2.19 -12.01
N GLU A 593 16.36 -2.97 -13.02
CA GLU A 593 16.95 -2.43 -14.25
C GLU A 593 15.99 -1.50 -15.01
N VAL A 594 14.68 -1.73 -14.85
CA VAL A 594 13.63 -1.00 -15.56
C VAL A 594 12.75 -0.16 -14.64
N ASP A 595 13.28 0.15 -13.47
CA ASP A 595 12.58 0.99 -12.49
C ASP A 595 12.23 2.35 -13.10
N GLN A 596 10.92 2.60 -13.15
CA GLN A 596 10.37 3.83 -13.69
C GLN A 596 10.01 4.85 -12.60
N ARG A 597 9.86 4.39 -11.35
CA ARG A 597 9.53 5.26 -10.21
C ARG A 597 10.77 5.97 -9.68
N VAL A 598 11.83 5.21 -9.40
CA VAL A 598 13.16 5.74 -9.08
C VAL A 598 14.11 5.20 -10.15
N PRO A 599 14.42 5.98 -11.20
CA PRO A 599 15.22 5.47 -12.29
C PRO A 599 16.59 4.97 -11.83
N ILE A 600 17.05 3.85 -12.39
CA ILE A 600 18.30 3.15 -12.00
C ILE A 600 19.54 4.06 -12.01
N TYR A 601 19.51 5.15 -12.77
CA TYR A 601 20.64 6.10 -12.77
C TYR A 601 20.87 6.74 -11.40
N GLN A 602 19.87 6.78 -10.50
CA GLN A 602 20.05 7.20 -9.11
C GLN A 602 21.06 6.30 -8.39
N SER A 603 20.95 4.98 -8.50
CA SER A 603 21.97 4.06 -7.98
C SER A 603 23.30 4.19 -8.72
N ARG A 604 23.28 4.35 -10.04
CA ARG A 604 24.50 4.53 -10.85
C ARG A 604 25.25 5.83 -10.51
N PHE A 605 24.56 6.89 -10.10
CA PHE A 605 25.21 8.13 -9.57
C PHE A 605 25.95 7.85 -8.25
N MET A 606 25.32 7.10 -7.34
CA MET A 606 25.98 6.68 -6.11
C MET A 606 27.21 5.81 -6.43
N VAL A 607 27.08 4.80 -7.27
CA VAL A 607 28.19 3.92 -7.69
C VAL A 607 29.34 4.73 -8.25
N GLN A 608 29.09 5.66 -9.17
CA GLN A 608 30.13 6.56 -9.72
C GLN A 608 30.80 7.43 -8.63
N ALA A 609 30.03 7.88 -7.65
CA ALA A 609 30.58 8.67 -6.54
C ALA A 609 31.46 7.80 -5.63
N LEU A 610 31.06 6.56 -5.36
CA LEU A 610 31.82 5.57 -4.59
C LEU A 610 33.14 5.21 -5.29
N GLU A 611 33.08 4.93 -6.61
CA GLU A 611 34.28 4.64 -7.42
C GLU A 611 35.28 5.78 -7.42
N ARG A 612 34.80 7.05 -7.60
CA ARG A 612 35.67 8.24 -7.53
C ARG A 612 36.40 8.38 -6.20
N ASN A 613 35.79 7.93 -5.12
CA ASN A 613 36.35 7.99 -3.77
C ASN A 613 37.03 6.68 -3.33
N ASN A 614 37.09 5.66 -4.22
CA ASN A 614 37.64 4.33 -3.94
C ASN A 614 36.96 3.64 -2.73
N ILE A 615 35.64 3.82 -2.57
CA ILE A 615 34.86 3.18 -1.50
C ILE A 615 34.39 1.80 -1.96
N PRO A 616 34.72 0.72 -1.22
CA PRO A 616 34.22 -0.62 -1.53
C PRO A 616 32.71 -0.70 -1.46
N HIS A 617 32.09 -1.27 -2.47
CA HIS A 617 30.64 -1.45 -2.55
C HIS A 617 30.30 -2.65 -3.45
N ARG A 618 29.06 -3.11 -3.37
CA ARG A 618 28.48 -4.09 -4.30
C ARG A 618 27.24 -3.49 -4.94
N PHE A 619 27.11 -3.59 -6.25
CA PHE A 619 25.94 -3.20 -6.99
C PHE A 619 25.32 -4.40 -7.69
N VAL A 620 24.01 -4.62 -7.51
CA VAL A 620 23.23 -5.70 -8.09
C VAL A 620 22.07 -5.11 -8.86
N GLU A 621 22.06 -5.28 -10.16
CA GLU A 621 20.96 -4.92 -11.04
C GLU A 621 20.03 -6.12 -11.19
N LEU A 622 18.73 -5.93 -10.93
CA LEU A 622 17.70 -6.96 -11.07
C LEU A 622 17.12 -6.88 -12.49
N PRO A 623 17.34 -7.91 -13.34
CA PRO A 623 16.90 -7.86 -14.72
C PRO A 623 15.39 -7.74 -14.85
N ASP A 624 14.89 -6.89 -15.77
CA ASP A 624 13.46 -6.69 -16.05
C ASP A 624 12.60 -6.30 -14.84
N ALA A 625 13.20 -5.95 -13.70
CA ALA A 625 12.50 -5.56 -12.50
C ALA A 625 12.12 -4.08 -12.51
N ASP A 626 10.88 -3.79 -12.16
CA ASP A 626 10.36 -2.45 -11.90
C ASP A 626 10.58 -2.06 -10.41
N HIS A 627 10.00 -0.95 -10.00
CA HIS A 627 10.18 -0.37 -8.66
C HIS A 627 9.55 -1.19 -7.54
N PHE A 628 8.41 -1.81 -7.78
CA PHE A 628 7.58 -2.40 -6.73
C PHE A 628 7.91 -3.88 -6.49
N SER A 629 8.00 -4.28 -5.22
CA SER A 629 8.27 -5.68 -4.82
C SER A 629 7.27 -6.66 -5.44
N ASN A 630 6.00 -6.26 -5.57
CA ASN A 630 4.97 -7.08 -6.20
C ASN A 630 5.12 -7.25 -7.73
N THR A 631 6.07 -6.56 -8.34
CA THR A 631 6.44 -6.72 -9.77
C THR A 631 7.73 -7.50 -9.95
N LEU A 632 8.47 -7.78 -8.88
CA LEU A 632 9.65 -8.62 -8.93
C LEU A 632 9.22 -10.06 -9.19
N ASN A 633 9.76 -10.67 -10.23
CA ASN A 633 9.54 -12.09 -10.47
C ASN A 633 10.26 -12.96 -9.44
N PHE A 634 9.99 -14.27 -9.44
CA PHE A 634 10.58 -15.22 -8.53
C PHE A 634 12.12 -15.14 -8.46
N ASP A 635 12.80 -15.09 -9.61
CA ASP A 635 14.27 -15.06 -9.67
C ASP A 635 14.83 -13.75 -9.09
N ASN A 636 14.17 -12.62 -9.35
CA ASN A 636 14.57 -11.32 -8.81
C ASN A 636 14.37 -11.25 -7.29
N GLN A 637 13.25 -11.76 -6.76
CA GLN A 637 13.02 -11.83 -5.32
C GLN A 637 14.03 -12.77 -4.65
N LEU A 638 14.29 -13.93 -5.22
CA LEU A 638 15.27 -14.87 -4.69
C LEU A 638 16.69 -14.26 -4.70
N THR A 639 17.04 -13.52 -5.76
CA THR A 639 18.30 -12.78 -5.83
C THR A 639 18.38 -11.73 -4.72
N LEU A 640 17.33 -10.91 -4.57
CA LEU A 640 17.26 -9.89 -3.49
C LEU A 640 17.49 -10.52 -2.12
N PHE A 641 16.75 -11.57 -1.77
CA PHE A 641 16.85 -12.20 -0.45
C PHE A 641 18.21 -12.90 -0.24
N THR A 642 18.77 -13.49 -1.28
CA THR A 642 20.09 -14.13 -1.22
C THR A 642 21.18 -13.10 -1.00
N GLU A 643 21.18 -12.00 -1.75
CA GLU A 643 22.16 -10.92 -1.61
C GLU A 643 22.05 -10.24 -0.24
N LEU A 644 20.81 -9.91 0.19
CA LEU A 644 20.53 -9.30 1.49
C LEU A 644 21.07 -10.15 2.64
N THR A 645 20.66 -11.42 2.71
CA THR A 645 21.04 -12.29 3.82
C THR A 645 22.52 -12.65 3.80
N SER A 646 23.11 -12.86 2.62
CA SER A 646 24.55 -13.10 2.46
C SER A 646 25.37 -11.88 2.87
N TRP A 647 24.93 -10.67 2.48
CA TRP A 647 25.61 -9.43 2.84
C TRP A 647 25.62 -9.19 4.35
N LEU A 648 24.47 -9.35 5.00
CA LEU A 648 24.34 -9.22 6.44
C LEU A 648 25.30 -10.15 7.19
N ALA A 649 25.38 -11.42 6.80
CA ALA A 649 26.22 -12.39 7.49
C ALA A 649 27.72 -12.17 7.25
N ASN A 650 28.13 -11.89 6.00
CA ASN A 650 29.54 -11.90 5.62
C ASN A 650 30.18 -10.51 5.67
N GLU A 651 29.58 -9.52 5.04
CA GLU A 651 30.18 -8.19 4.88
C GLU A 651 29.82 -7.26 6.03
N CYS A 652 28.60 -7.35 6.57
CA CYS A 652 28.18 -6.60 7.76
C CYS A 652 28.75 -7.19 9.06
N GLY A 653 29.29 -8.39 9.01
CA GLY A 653 29.78 -9.08 10.20
C GLY A 653 28.67 -9.42 11.21
N MET A 654 27.46 -9.67 10.74
CA MET A 654 26.26 -9.94 11.54
C MET A 654 25.76 -11.39 11.36
N PRO A 655 26.60 -12.43 11.44
CA PRO A 655 26.11 -13.80 11.33
C PRO A 655 25.22 -14.17 12.51
N THR A 656 24.25 -15.03 12.26
CA THR A 656 23.41 -15.70 13.27
C THR A 656 23.53 -17.20 13.10
N ASP A 657 23.03 -17.99 14.07
CA ASP A 657 23.00 -19.46 13.96
C ASP A 657 22.13 -19.91 12.75
N GLN A 658 21.15 -19.11 12.36
CA GLN A 658 20.23 -19.34 11.24
C GLN A 658 20.75 -18.73 9.91
N ASN A 659 21.75 -17.85 9.99
CA ASN A 659 22.42 -17.22 8.86
C ASN A 659 23.92 -17.09 9.11
N PRO A 660 24.66 -18.20 9.14
CA PRO A 660 26.08 -18.19 9.45
C PRO A 660 26.91 -17.53 8.34
N ALA A 661 28.04 -16.92 8.72
CA ALA A 661 29.05 -16.48 7.76
C ALA A 661 29.61 -17.68 6.99
N ARG A 662 29.87 -17.51 5.70
CA ARG A 662 30.42 -18.56 4.79
C ARG A 662 31.93 -18.65 4.94
#